data_fa47e4d9664f8f20e875cd0d5e5b8542
#
_entry.id   fa47e4d9664f8f20e875cd0d5e5b8542
#
_cell.length_a   1.000
_cell.length_b   1.000
_cell.length_c   1.000
_cell.angle_alpha   90.00
_cell.angle_beta   90.00
_cell.angle_gamma   90.00
#
_symmetry.space_group_name_H-M   'P 1'
#
loop_
_entity.id
_entity.type
_entity.pdbx_description
1 polymer ?
#
loop_
_entity_poly.entity_id
_entity_poly.type
_entity_poly.pdbx_seq_one_letter_code
_entity_poly.pdbx_strand_id
1 'polypeptide(L)'
;MTDIRTDKPKFWNRVTAALVFIVSAVTYLSTIEPSAPYWDCGEFTASSYKLEVGHPPGNPFFQLIVRLFTIFGDNMHAAVLANACSAVASALTILLLYLTVVFFAKRLVPSGPDGKRSPAQWAAIFGSGAVGALAYCFSDTFWFSAVESEVYGMSSLFTALVIWCMTKWYDEADSRYANRWIVLIALLMGLSIGVHMLNLLAIPAIVFMFYYKKREDGKYTFWEYVKILLLSAVIVGLMVFIVVPYLPKLAAYTDLFFVNVLGLPYNTGAAFFLLALLALCFWGLFRTLKQNRVFWNTALLCATMVVVGFSVFSIEIIRSSVKTPTNEYQPDNAFTLVRYISREQYGSQPLLYGPYFDAPYDLKSPKYWAPIDGKYKKVDGPVDAVYDSSGEMFFPRMWNNVDPRYVDFYESYMEGKGKAVPGAEHKKPTFGANMRFFFDFQLGWMYWRYFMWNFVGRQNEIHGPSPNLFYGNWESGVKIIDDIRLGDQSFAPDILSHNKGKNHYYFLPLLLGLLGLFFQFDRDKRGCWLVFLTFFMTGIAIVIYLNQPPFQVRERDYAYAGSFYAFTIWIGLGVAALYSWISDAVKGRHACAVAAVAVIAGLVPPAIMAKENWDDHDRSHRSTAVEMARNYLNSVGPQGILVTHGDNDTFPLWYAQEVENVRTDVRIVNTSLLGTDWHIDQMKYAVNESKPLPLTIPATQYLYGTNEMVYLVDRYDKPLPL
;
A
#
# COMPACT_ATOMS: atom_id res chain seq x y z
N MET A 1 33.60 -10.11 28.37
CA MET A 1 33.85 -8.80 27.74
C MET A 1 34.63 -9.03 26.46
N THR A 2 33.96 -9.23 25.34
CA THR A 2 34.57 -9.37 24.02
C THR A 2 35.16 -8.03 23.59
N ASP A 3 36.39 -8.07 23.18
CA ASP A 3 37.27 -6.95 22.85
C ASP A 3 36.63 -5.99 21.81
N ILE A 4 36.08 -4.86 22.28
CA ILE A 4 35.41 -3.82 21.48
C ILE A 4 36.39 -3.16 20.48
N ARG A 5 37.69 -3.37 20.66
CA ARG A 5 38.74 -2.73 19.83
C ARG A 5 38.99 -3.41 18.47
N THR A 6 38.50 -4.62 18.24
CA THR A 6 38.85 -5.39 17.03
C THR A 6 37.85 -5.32 15.89
N ASP A 7 36.66 -4.67 16.06
CA ASP A 7 35.61 -4.65 15.04
C ASP A 7 35.18 -3.23 14.62
N LYS A 8 36.18 -2.37 14.36
CA LYS A 8 35.96 -0.98 13.93
C LYS A 8 34.93 -0.81 12.81
N PRO A 9 34.88 -1.64 11.74
CA PRO A 9 33.86 -1.49 10.70
C PRO A 9 32.44 -1.74 11.19
N LYS A 10 32.22 -2.76 12.05
CA LYS A 10 30.88 -3.03 12.63
C LYS A 10 30.43 -1.89 13.53
N PHE A 11 31.34 -1.32 14.31
CA PHE A 11 31.04 -0.16 15.15
C PHE A 11 30.57 1.04 14.29
N TRP A 12 31.35 1.42 13.27
CA TRP A 12 31.00 2.53 12.40
C TRP A 12 29.70 2.29 11.60
N ASN A 13 29.45 1.05 11.17
CA ASN A 13 28.20 0.70 10.53
C ASN A 13 27.00 0.94 11.48
N ARG A 14 27.13 0.57 12.76
CA ARG A 14 26.07 0.81 13.76
C ARG A 14 25.89 2.31 14.02
N VAL A 15 26.97 3.06 14.12
CA VAL A 15 26.92 4.52 14.31
C VAL A 15 26.22 5.19 13.15
N THR A 16 26.61 4.88 11.89
CA THR A 16 25.97 5.46 10.70
C THR A 16 24.49 5.05 10.60
N ALA A 17 24.17 3.79 10.89
CA ALA A 17 22.79 3.30 10.95
C ALA A 17 21.94 4.06 11.98
N ALA A 18 22.49 4.28 13.18
CA ALA A 18 21.81 5.04 14.24
C ALA A 18 21.63 6.53 13.84
N LEU A 19 22.63 7.15 13.22
CA LEU A 19 22.52 8.53 12.73
C LEU A 19 21.44 8.67 11.65
N VAL A 20 21.39 7.74 10.69
CA VAL A 20 20.33 7.73 9.64
C VAL A 20 18.95 7.56 10.28
N PHE A 21 18.80 6.65 11.24
CA PHE A 21 17.56 6.48 11.98
C PHE A 21 17.16 7.73 12.75
N ILE A 22 18.09 8.35 13.47
CA ILE A 22 17.82 9.57 14.26
C ILE A 22 17.40 10.71 13.36
N VAL A 23 18.10 10.93 12.23
CA VAL A 23 17.75 11.99 11.26
C VAL A 23 16.34 11.76 10.74
N SER A 24 16.01 10.56 10.28
CA SER A 24 14.66 10.27 9.77
C SER A 24 13.58 10.35 10.86
N ALA A 25 13.85 9.85 12.06
CA ALA A 25 12.90 9.90 13.16
C ALA A 25 12.64 11.37 13.61
N VAL A 26 13.70 12.19 13.70
CA VAL A 26 13.56 13.61 14.04
C VAL A 26 12.79 14.35 12.94
N THR A 27 13.12 14.12 11.67
CA THR A 27 12.39 14.73 10.54
C THR A 27 10.90 14.43 10.62
N TYR A 28 10.53 13.15 10.68
CA TYR A 28 9.13 12.76 10.65
C TYR A 28 8.38 13.19 11.93
N LEU A 29 8.95 12.96 13.12
CA LEU A 29 8.29 13.32 14.37
C LEU A 29 8.15 14.84 14.56
N SER A 30 9.03 15.65 13.98
CA SER A 30 8.91 17.12 14.03
C SER A 30 7.90 17.69 13.03
N THR A 31 7.53 16.93 12.02
CA THR A 31 6.65 17.36 10.92
C THR A 31 5.28 16.66 10.91
N ILE A 32 4.98 15.79 11.89
CA ILE A 32 3.67 15.13 12.01
C ILE A 32 2.54 16.13 12.27
N GLU A 33 1.35 15.81 11.78
CA GLU A 33 0.14 16.55 12.10
C GLU A 33 -0.28 16.30 13.55
N PRO A 34 -0.61 17.35 14.34
CA PRO A 34 -0.99 17.19 15.74
C PRO A 34 -2.41 16.66 15.91
N SER A 35 -3.22 16.65 14.87
CA SER A 35 -4.61 16.18 14.82
C SER A 35 -4.78 15.06 13.79
N ALA A 36 -6.00 14.55 13.64
CA ALA A 36 -6.30 13.59 12.58
C ALA A 36 -6.40 14.30 11.22
N PRO A 37 -5.59 13.93 10.22
CA PRO A 37 -5.69 14.44 8.86
C PRO A 37 -7.00 14.05 8.17
N TYR A 38 -7.23 14.62 6.97
CA TYR A 38 -8.28 14.17 6.05
C TYR A 38 -8.02 12.73 5.54
N TRP A 39 -8.90 12.25 4.70
CA TRP A 39 -8.96 10.89 4.15
C TRP A 39 -9.18 9.85 5.24
N ASP A 40 -8.56 8.71 5.12
CA ASP A 40 -8.79 7.55 5.98
C ASP A 40 -8.20 7.72 7.40
N CYS A 41 -7.37 8.75 7.62
CA CYS A 41 -6.65 8.95 8.89
C CYS A 41 -7.57 9.15 10.11
N GLY A 42 -8.70 9.84 9.93
CA GLY A 42 -9.69 10.04 10.99
C GLY A 42 -10.30 8.72 11.43
N GLU A 43 -10.74 7.91 10.48
CA GLU A 43 -11.27 6.56 10.69
C GLU A 43 -10.20 5.63 11.29
N PHE A 44 -8.99 5.59 10.72
CA PHE A 44 -7.91 4.75 11.23
C PHE A 44 -7.50 5.09 12.66
N THR A 45 -7.52 6.38 12.99
CA THR A 45 -7.22 6.81 14.36
C THR A 45 -8.34 6.40 15.31
N ALA A 46 -9.61 6.62 14.96
CA ALA A 46 -10.76 6.26 15.77
C ALA A 46 -10.85 4.74 15.96
N SER A 47 -10.81 4.00 14.86
CA SER A 47 -10.89 2.54 14.86
C SER A 47 -9.71 1.89 15.60
N SER A 48 -8.51 2.46 15.53
CA SER A 48 -7.35 1.97 16.29
C SER A 48 -7.45 2.30 17.78
N TYR A 49 -7.89 3.53 18.13
CA TYR A 49 -7.98 3.99 19.52
C TYR A 49 -8.95 3.15 20.35
N LYS A 50 -10.10 2.78 19.79
CA LYS A 50 -11.13 1.96 20.44
C LYS A 50 -11.11 0.49 20.02
N LEU A 51 -10.25 0.08 19.07
CA LEU A 51 -10.26 -1.22 18.41
C LEU A 51 -11.65 -1.50 17.81
N GLU A 52 -12.08 -0.64 16.90
CA GLU A 52 -13.33 -0.76 16.14
C GLU A 52 -13.08 -1.35 14.75
N VAL A 53 -14.12 -1.53 13.94
CA VAL A 53 -14.02 -2.14 12.63
C VAL A 53 -14.02 -1.04 11.57
N GLY A 54 -12.89 -0.90 10.88
CA GLY A 54 -12.73 0.07 9.80
C GLY A 54 -13.19 -0.46 8.44
N HIS A 55 -12.94 0.31 7.38
CA HIS A 55 -13.36 -0.03 6.03
C HIS A 55 -12.65 -1.28 5.46
N PRO A 56 -13.32 -2.05 4.57
CA PRO A 56 -12.73 -3.23 3.93
C PRO A 56 -11.47 -2.94 3.09
N PRO A 57 -10.48 -3.83 3.12
CA PRO A 57 -10.50 -5.19 3.68
C PRO A 57 -10.12 -5.29 5.15
N GLY A 58 -10.03 -4.18 5.87
CA GLY A 58 -9.56 -4.09 7.23
C GLY A 58 -8.02 -4.10 7.35
N ASN A 59 -7.56 -3.58 8.48
CA ASN A 59 -6.14 -3.49 8.81
C ASN A 59 -5.87 -3.84 10.28
N PRO A 60 -6.35 -4.98 10.78
CA PRO A 60 -6.37 -5.29 12.21
C PRO A 60 -5.00 -5.28 12.87
N PHE A 61 -3.94 -5.64 12.15
CA PHE A 61 -2.59 -5.58 12.73
C PHE A 61 -2.08 -4.14 12.85
N PHE A 62 -2.40 -3.28 11.88
CA PHE A 62 -2.11 -1.84 11.98
C PHE A 62 -2.82 -1.23 13.19
N GLN A 63 -4.12 -1.49 13.34
CA GLN A 63 -4.92 -0.99 14.47
C GLN A 63 -4.33 -1.42 15.82
N LEU A 64 -3.91 -2.68 15.96
CA LEU A 64 -3.26 -3.17 17.18
C LEU A 64 -1.97 -2.41 17.50
N ILE A 65 -1.12 -2.16 16.52
CA ILE A 65 0.13 -1.43 16.74
C ILE A 65 -0.14 0.05 17.07
N VAL A 66 -1.04 0.70 16.34
CA VAL A 66 -1.44 2.08 16.64
C VAL A 66 -2.07 2.15 18.05
N ARG A 67 -2.89 1.16 18.44
CA ARG A 67 -3.43 1.09 19.80
C ARG A 67 -2.34 1.03 20.88
N LEU A 68 -1.26 0.28 20.63
CA LEU A 68 -0.11 0.24 21.56
C LEU A 68 0.52 1.63 21.73
N PHE A 69 0.57 2.45 20.70
CA PHE A 69 1.05 3.83 20.82
C PHE A 69 0.07 4.72 21.59
N THR A 70 -1.22 4.63 21.29
CA THR A 70 -2.24 5.48 21.90
C THR A 70 -2.52 5.17 23.37
N ILE A 71 -2.05 4.04 23.90
CA ILE A 71 -2.11 3.72 25.35
C ILE A 71 -1.28 4.70 26.20
N PHE A 72 -0.24 5.30 25.62
CA PHE A 72 0.67 6.20 26.32
C PHE A 72 0.18 7.64 26.43
N GLY A 73 -1.02 7.96 25.95
CA GLY A 73 -1.64 9.29 26.03
C GLY A 73 -3.13 9.22 26.32
N ASP A 74 -3.73 10.38 26.52
CA ASP A 74 -5.17 10.54 26.63
C ASP A 74 -5.82 10.68 25.24
N ASN A 75 -7.13 10.90 25.23
CA ASN A 75 -7.92 11.06 24.00
C ASN A 75 -7.47 12.27 23.14
N MET A 76 -7.01 13.37 23.78
CA MET A 76 -6.54 14.56 23.06
C MET A 76 -5.18 14.33 22.37
N HIS A 77 -4.39 13.37 22.83
CA HIS A 77 -3.11 13.01 22.22
C HIS A 77 -3.19 11.79 21.31
N ALA A 78 -4.36 11.16 21.16
CA ALA A 78 -4.54 9.93 20.38
C ALA A 78 -4.11 10.10 18.92
N ALA A 79 -4.47 11.20 18.26
CA ALA A 79 -4.10 11.45 16.86
C ALA A 79 -2.60 11.62 16.68
N VAL A 80 -1.95 12.45 17.49
CA VAL A 80 -0.49 12.66 17.40
C VAL A 80 0.28 11.37 17.68
N LEU A 81 -0.20 10.52 18.60
CA LEU A 81 0.41 9.21 18.87
C LEU A 81 0.19 8.22 17.74
N ALA A 82 -0.97 8.26 17.09
CA ALA A 82 -1.24 7.45 15.89
C ALA A 82 -0.35 7.89 14.72
N ASN A 83 -0.22 9.19 14.47
CA ASN A 83 0.71 9.74 13.47
C ASN A 83 2.17 9.40 13.81
N ALA A 84 2.56 9.47 15.10
CA ALA A 84 3.90 9.08 15.56
C ALA A 84 4.20 7.58 15.32
N CYS A 85 3.20 6.71 15.39
CA CYS A 85 3.35 5.30 15.02
C CYS A 85 3.81 5.16 13.56
N SER A 86 3.16 5.86 12.62
CA SER A 86 3.57 5.89 11.21
C SER A 86 4.96 6.51 11.02
N ALA A 87 5.27 7.58 11.73
CA ALA A 87 6.58 8.24 11.71
C ALA A 87 7.71 7.29 12.15
N VAL A 88 7.51 6.56 13.25
CA VAL A 88 8.48 5.58 13.76
C VAL A 88 8.62 4.39 12.82
N ALA A 89 7.52 3.86 12.29
CA ALA A 89 7.54 2.78 11.31
C ALA A 89 8.32 3.20 10.04
N SER A 90 8.11 4.42 9.58
CA SER A 90 8.81 4.99 8.43
C SER A 90 10.30 5.20 8.72
N ALA A 91 10.68 5.72 9.89
CA ALA A 91 12.09 5.85 10.29
C ALA A 91 12.81 4.49 10.38
N LEU A 92 12.12 3.45 10.87
CA LEU A 92 12.65 2.07 10.83
C LEU A 92 12.81 1.54 9.41
N THR A 93 11.93 1.93 8.49
CA THR A 93 12.07 1.62 7.05
C THR A 93 13.37 2.20 6.51
N ILE A 94 13.68 3.46 6.82
CA ILE A 94 14.92 4.13 6.41
C ILE A 94 16.16 3.43 6.97
N LEU A 95 16.12 3.03 8.24
CA LEU A 95 17.19 2.23 8.85
C LEU A 95 17.44 0.92 8.11
N LEU A 96 16.38 0.19 7.77
CA LEU A 96 16.48 -1.10 7.06
C LEU A 96 16.93 -0.91 5.62
N LEU A 97 16.52 0.18 4.96
CA LEU A 97 17.01 0.56 3.64
C LEU A 97 18.52 0.84 3.67
N TYR A 98 19.01 1.58 4.67
CA TYR A 98 20.45 1.77 4.87
C TYR A 98 21.20 0.43 4.90
N LEU A 99 20.70 -0.52 5.70
CA LEU A 99 21.33 -1.85 5.83
C LEU A 99 21.28 -2.63 4.52
N THR A 100 20.21 -2.49 3.75
CA THR A 100 20.02 -3.12 2.43
C THR A 100 20.98 -2.53 1.40
N VAL A 101 21.12 -1.21 1.33
CA VAL A 101 22.11 -0.56 0.44
C VAL A 101 23.54 -0.97 0.81
N VAL A 102 23.88 -1.00 2.09
CA VAL A 102 25.20 -1.49 2.56
C VAL A 102 25.46 -2.93 2.13
N PHE A 103 24.43 -3.80 2.14
CA PHE A 103 24.56 -5.17 1.63
C PHE A 103 24.96 -5.21 0.14
N PHE A 104 24.32 -4.41 -0.72
CA PHE A 104 24.67 -4.35 -2.14
C PHE A 104 26.00 -3.62 -2.39
N ALA A 105 26.26 -2.51 -1.69
CA ALA A 105 27.50 -1.76 -1.83
C ALA A 105 28.75 -2.59 -1.49
N LYS A 106 28.66 -3.48 -0.50
CA LYS A 106 29.73 -4.43 -0.19
C LYS A 106 30.09 -5.36 -1.35
N ARG A 107 29.19 -5.66 -2.25
CA ARG A 107 29.42 -6.50 -3.42
C ARG A 107 30.09 -5.73 -4.55
N LEU A 108 29.84 -4.44 -4.61
CA LEU A 108 30.35 -3.54 -5.68
C LEU A 108 31.71 -2.95 -5.37
N VAL A 109 32.04 -2.76 -4.08
CA VAL A 109 33.34 -2.27 -3.61
C VAL A 109 34.14 -3.48 -3.11
N PRO A 110 35.03 -4.05 -3.94
CA PRO A 110 35.77 -5.27 -3.60
C PRO A 110 36.74 -5.05 -2.44
N SER A 111 37.05 -6.12 -1.71
CA SER A 111 38.15 -6.12 -0.76
C SER A 111 39.49 -6.12 -1.46
N GLY A 112 40.53 -5.65 -0.76
CA GLY A 112 41.91 -5.73 -1.24
C GLY A 112 42.42 -7.17 -1.37
N PRO A 113 43.65 -7.35 -1.88
CA PRO A 113 44.28 -8.70 -2.06
C PRO A 113 44.37 -9.52 -0.77
N ASP A 114 44.42 -8.85 0.38
CA ASP A 114 44.45 -9.46 1.72
C ASP A 114 43.05 -9.83 2.24
N GLY A 115 42.03 -9.74 1.44
CA GLY A 115 40.64 -9.96 1.81
C GLY A 115 40.03 -8.88 2.72
N LYS A 116 40.78 -7.81 3.05
CA LYS A 116 40.34 -6.71 3.90
C LYS A 116 39.97 -5.48 3.07
N ARG A 117 39.06 -4.69 3.62
CA ARG A 117 38.73 -3.38 3.06
C ARG A 117 39.42 -2.26 3.82
N SER A 118 39.93 -1.28 3.07
CA SER A 118 40.52 -0.08 3.66
C SER A 118 39.46 0.81 4.33
N PRO A 119 39.84 1.74 5.22
CA PRO A 119 38.92 2.72 5.79
C PRO A 119 38.15 3.52 4.73
N ALA A 120 38.80 3.87 3.60
CA ALA A 120 38.17 4.58 2.49
C ALA A 120 37.06 3.75 1.83
N GLN A 121 37.29 2.46 1.60
CA GLN A 121 36.28 1.54 1.05
C GLN A 121 35.08 1.40 2.00
N TRP A 122 35.32 1.29 3.32
CA TRP A 122 34.24 1.27 4.29
C TRP A 122 33.46 2.57 4.35
N ALA A 123 34.15 3.73 4.26
CA ALA A 123 33.49 5.04 4.20
C ALA A 123 32.59 5.16 2.95
N ALA A 124 33.06 4.72 1.78
CA ALA A 124 32.24 4.71 0.57
C ALA A 124 31.02 3.76 0.70
N ILE A 125 31.18 2.56 1.30
CA ILE A 125 30.08 1.61 1.52
C ILE A 125 29.03 2.19 2.47
N PHE A 126 29.45 2.75 3.61
CA PHE A 126 28.51 3.31 4.59
C PHE A 126 27.90 4.61 4.09
N GLY A 127 28.67 5.44 3.35
CA GLY A 127 28.17 6.61 2.65
C GLY A 127 27.13 6.27 1.60
N SER A 128 27.34 5.20 0.82
CA SER A 128 26.32 4.67 -0.11
C SER A 128 25.02 4.34 0.63
N GLY A 129 25.11 3.65 1.77
CA GLY A 129 23.95 3.35 2.60
C GLY A 129 23.22 4.61 3.07
N ALA A 130 23.97 5.58 3.60
CA ALA A 130 23.40 6.83 4.11
C ALA A 130 22.72 7.65 3.01
N VAL A 131 23.37 7.82 1.84
CA VAL A 131 22.80 8.59 0.73
C VAL A 131 21.53 7.95 0.19
N GLY A 132 21.51 6.65 -0.07
CA GLY A 132 20.31 5.96 -0.55
C GLY A 132 19.15 6.03 0.45
N ALA A 133 19.43 5.82 1.74
CA ALA A 133 18.41 5.90 2.80
C ALA A 133 17.87 7.33 2.96
N LEU A 134 18.72 8.34 2.99
CA LEU A 134 18.30 9.73 3.12
C LEU A 134 17.59 10.26 1.88
N ALA A 135 17.93 9.78 0.68
CA ALA A 135 17.19 10.11 -0.53
C ALA A 135 15.73 9.59 -0.47
N TYR A 136 15.50 8.42 0.12
CA TYR A 136 14.15 7.93 0.36
C TYR A 136 13.48 8.66 1.53
N CYS A 137 14.21 8.98 2.58
CA CYS A 137 13.72 9.74 3.74
C CYS A 137 13.07 11.06 3.32
N PHE A 138 13.71 11.78 2.41
CA PHE A 138 13.28 13.09 1.95
C PHE A 138 12.54 13.07 0.60
N SER A 139 12.10 11.89 0.11
CA SER A 139 11.29 11.81 -1.08
C SER A 139 9.84 12.25 -0.80
N ASP A 140 9.22 12.95 -1.74
CA ASP A 140 7.89 13.53 -1.63
C ASP A 140 6.84 12.52 -1.13
N THR A 141 6.63 11.43 -1.86
CA THR A 141 5.63 10.40 -1.53
C THR A 141 5.86 9.73 -0.16
N PHE A 142 7.11 9.44 0.20
CA PHE A 142 7.35 8.68 1.43
C PHE A 142 7.26 9.56 2.67
N TRP A 143 7.76 10.79 2.60
CA TRP A 143 7.61 11.74 3.71
C TRP A 143 6.15 12.07 3.96
N PHE A 144 5.37 12.29 2.90
CA PHE A 144 3.93 12.50 3.00
C PHE A 144 3.24 11.35 3.79
N SER A 145 3.54 10.09 3.44
CA SER A 145 2.98 8.91 4.12
C SER A 145 3.52 8.68 5.53
N ALA A 146 4.67 9.26 5.88
CA ALA A 146 5.30 9.06 7.17
C ALA A 146 4.70 9.92 8.29
N VAL A 147 4.03 11.04 7.95
CA VAL A 147 3.59 12.06 8.91
C VAL A 147 2.10 12.01 9.23
N GLU A 148 1.41 10.96 8.77
CA GLU A 148 -0.03 10.75 8.99
C GLU A 148 -0.33 9.30 9.39
N SER A 149 -1.45 9.09 10.10
CA SER A 149 -1.89 7.77 10.55
C SER A 149 -2.51 6.97 9.41
N GLU A 150 -1.64 6.51 8.51
CA GLU A 150 -1.97 5.70 7.32
C GLU A 150 -1.18 4.39 7.29
N VAL A 151 -1.75 3.39 6.64
CA VAL A 151 -1.15 2.04 6.55
C VAL A 151 0.16 1.99 5.76
N TYR A 152 0.45 3.00 4.92
CA TYR A 152 1.56 2.95 3.95
C TYR A 152 2.94 3.02 4.61
N GLY A 153 3.11 3.79 5.68
CA GLY A 153 4.35 3.82 6.45
C GLY A 153 4.69 2.45 7.05
N MET A 154 3.71 1.80 7.67
CA MET A 154 3.86 0.45 8.23
C MET A 154 4.01 -0.62 7.14
N SER A 155 3.28 -0.52 6.04
CA SER A 155 3.43 -1.39 4.87
C SER A 155 4.85 -1.36 4.31
N SER A 156 5.43 -0.16 4.19
CA SER A 156 6.81 0.02 3.76
C SER A 156 7.81 -0.60 4.74
N LEU A 157 7.53 -0.52 6.05
CA LEU A 157 8.34 -1.20 7.07
C LEU A 157 8.34 -2.72 6.87
N PHE A 158 7.17 -3.33 6.62
CA PHE A 158 7.11 -4.77 6.36
C PHE A 158 7.88 -5.16 5.11
N THR A 159 7.76 -4.39 4.04
CA THR A 159 8.55 -4.60 2.81
C THR A 159 10.05 -4.54 3.09
N ALA A 160 10.51 -3.52 3.79
CA ALA A 160 11.91 -3.35 4.16
C ALA A 160 12.41 -4.46 5.10
N LEU A 161 11.59 -4.88 6.08
CA LEU A 161 11.90 -5.99 6.99
C LEU A 161 12.10 -7.29 6.22
N VAL A 162 11.20 -7.62 5.31
CA VAL A 162 11.26 -8.85 4.51
C VAL A 162 12.49 -8.86 3.62
N ILE A 163 12.77 -7.76 2.92
CA ILE A 163 13.99 -7.62 2.10
C ILE A 163 15.24 -7.75 2.97
N TRP A 164 15.28 -7.07 4.11
CA TRP A 164 16.42 -7.14 5.03
C TRP A 164 16.59 -8.55 5.61
N CYS A 165 15.53 -9.22 6.06
CA CYS A 165 15.59 -10.62 6.51
C CYS A 165 16.16 -11.54 5.43
N MET A 166 15.81 -11.29 4.16
CA MET A 166 16.34 -12.07 3.04
C MET A 166 17.83 -11.80 2.81
N THR A 167 18.32 -10.56 2.96
CA THR A 167 19.75 -10.27 2.92
C THR A 167 20.50 -11.00 4.06
N LYS A 168 19.90 -11.08 5.25
CA LYS A 168 20.43 -11.83 6.38
C LYS A 168 20.47 -13.32 6.10
N TRP A 169 19.40 -13.87 5.56
CA TRP A 169 19.37 -15.26 5.14
C TRP A 169 20.46 -15.55 4.10
N TYR A 170 20.66 -14.67 3.13
CA TYR A 170 21.67 -14.84 2.08
C TYR A 170 23.09 -14.90 2.65
N ASP A 171 23.42 -14.03 3.60
CA ASP A 171 24.72 -13.99 4.25
C ASP A 171 24.96 -15.20 5.18
N GLU A 172 23.89 -15.77 5.77
CA GLU A 172 23.93 -16.86 6.74
C GLU A 172 23.45 -18.20 6.16
N ALA A 173 23.20 -18.33 4.85
CA ALA A 173 22.50 -19.48 4.25
C ALA A 173 23.15 -20.84 4.51
N ASP A 174 24.47 -20.87 4.74
CA ASP A 174 25.25 -22.08 5.03
C ASP A 174 25.32 -22.38 6.54
N SER A 175 24.73 -21.52 7.40
CA SER A 175 24.68 -21.74 8.83
C SER A 175 23.54 -22.69 9.22
N ARG A 176 23.71 -23.38 10.36
CA ARG A 176 22.72 -24.33 10.92
C ARG A 176 21.34 -23.69 11.14
N TYR A 177 21.28 -22.40 11.41
CA TYR A 177 20.06 -21.68 11.79
C TYR A 177 19.57 -20.73 10.71
N ALA A 178 20.05 -20.82 9.47
CA ALA A 178 19.67 -19.93 8.38
C ALA A 178 18.16 -19.86 8.14
N ASN A 179 17.48 -21.01 8.20
CA ASN A 179 16.03 -21.10 7.93
C ASN A 179 15.16 -20.27 8.89
N ARG A 180 15.69 -19.83 10.04
CA ARG A 180 14.94 -18.91 10.93
C ARG A 180 14.50 -17.63 10.23
N TRP A 181 15.31 -17.12 9.30
CA TRP A 181 14.97 -15.92 8.55
C TRP A 181 13.82 -16.15 7.57
N ILE A 182 13.77 -17.33 6.91
CA ILE A 182 12.67 -17.71 6.01
C ILE A 182 11.36 -17.85 6.81
N VAL A 183 11.43 -18.47 7.98
CA VAL A 183 10.27 -18.62 8.89
C VAL A 183 9.78 -17.25 9.38
N LEU A 184 10.70 -16.33 9.72
CA LEU A 184 10.35 -14.97 10.08
C LEU A 184 9.71 -14.21 8.91
N ILE A 185 10.25 -14.36 7.68
CA ILE A 185 9.65 -13.79 6.47
C ILE A 185 8.22 -14.29 6.30
N ALA A 186 7.96 -15.59 6.49
CA ALA A 186 6.62 -16.15 6.38
C ALA A 186 5.63 -15.55 7.41
N LEU A 187 6.07 -15.35 8.66
CA LEU A 187 5.28 -14.67 9.68
C LEU A 187 5.00 -13.22 9.31
N LEU A 188 6.04 -12.47 8.89
CA LEU A 188 5.91 -11.09 8.46
C LEU A 188 4.96 -10.95 7.27
N MET A 189 5.01 -11.88 6.30
CA MET A 189 4.07 -11.91 5.18
C MET A 189 2.62 -12.15 5.64
N GLY A 190 2.41 -13.06 6.58
CA GLY A 190 1.07 -13.30 7.15
C GLY A 190 0.53 -12.09 7.90
N LEU A 191 1.34 -11.46 8.76
CA LEU A 191 0.96 -10.25 9.51
C LEU A 191 0.73 -9.05 8.58
N SER A 192 1.51 -8.93 7.51
CA SER A 192 1.41 -7.81 6.59
C SER A 192 0.08 -7.76 5.82
N ILE A 193 -0.61 -8.90 5.66
CA ILE A 193 -1.96 -8.93 5.10
C ILE A 193 -2.93 -8.12 5.98
N GLY A 194 -2.74 -8.16 7.30
CA GLY A 194 -3.49 -7.33 8.27
C GLY A 194 -3.00 -5.88 8.39
N VAL A 195 -2.11 -5.45 7.50
CA VAL A 195 -1.71 -4.05 7.29
C VAL A 195 -2.06 -3.62 5.87
N HIS A 196 -1.41 -4.23 4.88
CA HIS A 196 -1.66 -3.98 3.46
C HIS A 196 -1.05 -5.07 2.57
N MET A 197 -1.77 -5.54 1.55
CA MET A 197 -1.34 -6.67 0.70
C MET A 197 -0.17 -6.37 -0.25
N LEU A 198 0.23 -5.12 -0.44
CA LEU A 198 1.33 -4.73 -1.34
C LEU A 198 2.66 -5.43 -1.03
N ASN A 199 2.87 -5.84 0.22
CA ASN A 199 4.09 -6.55 0.63
C ASN A 199 4.30 -7.90 -0.06
N LEU A 200 3.23 -8.54 -0.51
CA LEU A 200 3.31 -9.81 -1.25
C LEU A 200 4.06 -9.66 -2.59
N LEU A 201 4.16 -8.44 -3.12
CA LEU A 201 4.88 -8.15 -4.35
C LEU A 201 6.42 -8.20 -4.20
N ALA A 202 6.95 -8.31 -2.97
CA ALA A 202 8.36 -8.60 -2.73
C ALA A 202 8.73 -10.08 -2.97
N ILE A 203 7.75 -11.00 -3.03
CA ILE A 203 7.97 -12.45 -3.18
C ILE A 203 8.86 -12.80 -4.38
N PRO A 204 8.68 -12.23 -5.59
CA PRO A 204 9.55 -12.57 -6.72
C PRO A 204 11.03 -12.29 -6.45
N ALA A 205 11.37 -11.16 -5.86
CA ALA A 205 12.76 -10.83 -5.51
C ALA A 205 13.33 -11.84 -4.48
N ILE A 206 12.52 -12.24 -3.49
CA ILE A 206 12.91 -13.24 -2.47
C ILE A 206 13.17 -14.60 -3.09
N VAL A 207 12.29 -15.07 -3.99
CA VAL A 207 12.43 -16.36 -4.66
C VAL A 207 13.68 -16.39 -5.53
N PHE A 208 13.96 -15.31 -6.28
CA PHE A 208 15.20 -15.19 -7.06
C PHE A 208 16.43 -15.19 -6.18
N MET A 209 16.41 -14.44 -5.07
CA MET A 209 17.54 -14.39 -4.14
C MET A 209 17.84 -15.75 -3.51
N PHE A 210 16.78 -16.50 -3.14
CA PHE A 210 16.88 -17.87 -2.68
C PHE A 210 17.53 -18.78 -3.72
N TYR A 211 17.05 -18.69 -4.96
CA TYR A 211 17.55 -19.51 -6.06
C TYR A 211 19.02 -19.21 -6.40
N TYR A 212 19.40 -17.92 -6.43
CA TYR A 212 20.77 -17.50 -6.67
C TYR A 212 21.75 -18.03 -5.61
N LYS A 213 21.35 -18.05 -4.35
CA LYS A 213 22.20 -18.58 -3.26
C LYS A 213 22.34 -20.10 -3.34
N LYS A 214 21.31 -20.82 -3.76
CA LYS A 214 21.35 -22.30 -3.87
C LYS A 214 22.11 -22.80 -5.10
N ARG A 215 22.32 -21.95 -6.11
CA ARG A 215 23.04 -22.28 -7.35
C ARG A 215 24.09 -21.21 -7.68
N GLU A 216 25.02 -20.99 -6.74
CA GLU A 216 26.07 -19.97 -6.92
C GLU A 216 26.95 -20.20 -8.15
N ASP A 217 27.17 -21.45 -8.54
CA ASP A 217 28.01 -21.85 -9.70
C ASP A 217 27.24 -21.85 -11.04
N GLY A 218 25.95 -21.54 -11.02
CA GLY A 218 25.07 -21.71 -12.17
C GLY A 218 25.22 -20.61 -13.22
N LYS A 219 25.37 -21.02 -14.49
CA LYS A 219 25.01 -20.18 -15.63
C LYS A 219 23.49 -20.25 -15.78
N TYR A 220 22.82 -19.12 -15.61
CA TYR A 220 21.38 -19.04 -15.72
C TYR A 220 21.00 -18.84 -17.18
N THR A 221 20.21 -19.75 -17.72
CA THR A 221 19.62 -19.62 -19.05
C THR A 221 18.35 -18.76 -18.98
N PHE A 222 17.92 -18.20 -20.11
CA PHE A 222 16.65 -17.50 -20.22
C PHE A 222 15.47 -18.32 -19.65
N TRP A 223 15.43 -19.61 -19.95
CA TRP A 223 14.38 -20.51 -19.47
C TRP A 223 14.38 -20.72 -17.94
N GLU A 224 15.53 -20.61 -17.29
CA GLU A 224 15.60 -20.65 -15.83
C GLU A 224 15.01 -19.38 -15.21
N TYR A 225 15.29 -18.21 -15.77
CA TYR A 225 14.60 -16.97 -15.35
C TYR A 225 13.08 -17.09 -15.51
N VAL A 226 12.60 -17.60 -16.65
CA VAL A 226 11.17 -17.82 -16.89
C VAL A 226 10.58 -18.78 -15.85
N LYS A 227 11.25 -19.91 -15.56
CA LYS A 227 10.78 -20.87 -14.54
C LYS A 227 10.69 -20.24 -13.15
N ILE A 228 11.66 -19.43 -12.75
CA ILE A 228 11.69 -18.78 -11.43
C ILE A 228 10.60 -17.71 -11.37
N LEU A 229 10.37 -16.95 -12.44
CA LEU A 229 9.27 -15.98 -12.53
C LEU A 229 7.91 -16.68 -12.44
N LEU A 230 7.71 -17.78 -13.16
CA LEU A 230 6.48 -18.58 -13.07
C LEU A 230 6.27 -19.14 -11.66
N LEU A 231 7.32 -19.67 -11.02
CA LEU A 231 7.25 -20.14 -9.63
C LEU A 231 6.88 -18.98 -8.69
N SER A 232 7.46 -17.82 -8.88
CA SER A 232 7.14 -16.63 -8.09
C SER A 232 5.68 -16.20 -8.29
N ALA A 233 5.20 -16.19 -9.54
CA ALA A 233 3.82 -15.88 -9.88
C ALA A 233 2.84 -16.90 -9.26
N VAL A 234 3.20 -18.19 -9.26
CA VAL A 234 2.41 -19.23 -8.58
C VAL A 234 2.34 -18.97 -7.07
N ILE A 235 3.45 -18.63 -6.42
CA ILE A 235 3.47 -18.36 -4.97
C ILE A 235 2.62 -17.13 -4.64
N VAL A 236 2.78 -16.02 -5.39
CA VAL A 236 1.95 -14.82 -5.21
C VAL A 236 0.48 -15.15 -5.48
N GLY A 237 0.18 -15.88 -6.56
CA GLY A 237 -1.17 -16.31 -6.91
C GLY A 237 -1.80 -17.20 -5.84
N LEU A 238 -1.05 -18.14 -5.27
CA LEU A 238 -1.50 -18.96 -4.13
C LEU A 238 -1.85 -18.07 -2.92
N MET A 239 -1.04 -17.08 -2.61
CA MET A 239 -1.33 -16.17 -1.49
C MET A 239 -2.57 -15.31 -1.76
N VAL A 240 -2.61 -14.62 -2.88
CA VAL A 240 -3.64 -13.62 -3.20
C VAL A 240 -4.99 -14.27 -3.55
N PHE A 241 -4.98 -15.35 -4.34
CA PHE A 241 -6.21 -15.93 -4.87
C PHE A 241 -6.66 -17.21 -4.14
N ILE A 242 -5.82 -17.82 -3.29
CA ILE A 242 -6.18 -19.04 -2.55
C ILE A 242 -6.16 -18.78 -1.05
N VAL A 243 -5.02 -18.38 -0.45
CA VAL A 243 -4.94 -18.26 1.01
C VAL A 243 -5.87 -17.18 1.53
N VAL A 244 -5.78 -15.97 0.97
CA VAL A 244 -6.56 -14.82 1.45
C VAL A 244 -8.07 -15.05 1.29
N PRO A 245 -8.64 -15.45 0.13
CA PRO A 245 -10.11 -15.60 0.00
C PRO A 245 -10.63 -16.97 0.44
N TYR A 246 -9.91 -18.08 0.20
CA TYR A 246 -10.47 -19.41 0.45
C TYR A 246 -10.29 -19.91 1.87
N LEU A 247 -9.27 -19.46 2.60
CA LEU A 247 -9.13 -19.84 4.01
C LEU A 247 -10.32 -19.35 4.84
N PRO A 248 -10.75 -18.07 4.76
CA PRO A 248 -12.00 -17.62 5.38
C PRO A 248 -13.25 -18.32 4.83
N LYS A 249 -13.32 -18.62 3.53
CA LYS A 249 -14.45 -19.37 2.95
C LYS A 249 -14.59 -20.76 3.56
N LEU A 250 -13.49 -21.50 3.75
CA LEU A 250 -13.53 -22.82 4.40
C LEU A 250 -14.01 -22.71 5.85
N ALA A 251 -13.57 -21.68 6.57
CA ALA A 251 -14.08 -21.39 7.92
C ALA A 251 -15.59 -21.11 7.89
N ALA A 252 -16.07 -20.30 6.91
CA ALA A 252 -17.49 -19.97 6.77
C ALA A 252 -18.35 -21.21 6.42
N TYR A 253 -17.89 -22.09 5.54
CA TYR A 253 -18.61 -23.35 5.25
C TYR A 253 -18.58 -24.33 6.43
N THR A 254 -17.53 -24.33 7.22
CA THR A 254 -17.50 -25.09 8.48
C THR A 254 -18.52 -24.51 9.46
N ASP A 255 -18.59 -23.20 9.56
CA ASP A 255 -19.58 -22.52 10.40
C ASP A 255 -21.02 -22.78 9.95
N LEU A 256 -21.27 -22.78 8.64
CA LEU A 256 -22.56 -23.16 8.06
C LEU A 256 -23.04 -24.54 8.57
N PHE A 257 -22.14 -25.54 8.61
CA PHE A 257 -22.45 -26.86 9.13
C PHE A 257 -22.76 -26.81 10.63
N PHE A 258 -21.95 -26.11 11.41
CA PHE A 258 -22.13 -25.99 12.86
C PHE A 258 -23.44 -25.28 13.23
N VAL A 259 -23.75 -24.20 12.53
CA VAL A 259 -24.97 -23.40 12.79
C VAL A 259 -26.22 -24.09 12.27
N ASN A 260 -26.24 -24.50 11.00
CA ASN A 260 -27.45 -24.97 10.36
C ASN A 260 -27.80 -26.44 10.70
N VAL A 261 -26.79 -27.30 10.93
CA VAL A 261 -26.99 -28.74 11.20
C VAL A 261 -26.90 -29.04 12.69
N LEU A 262 -25.89 -28.51 13.40
CA LEU A 262 -25.70 -28.77 14.83
C LEU A 262 -26.47 -27.79 15.72
N GLY A 263 -27.03 -26.69 15.19
CA GLY A 263 -27.79 -25.69 15.94
C GLY A 263 -26.94 -24.83 16.90
N LEU A 264 -25.63 -24.70 16.65
CA LEU A 264 -24.74 -23.94 17.48
C LEU A 264 -24.73 -22.44 17.08
N PRO A 265 -24.30 -21.53 17.95
CA PRO A 265 -24.21 -20.12 17.62
C PRO A 265 -23.25 -19.82 16.45
N TYR A 266 -23.48 -18.69 15.74
CA TYR A 266 -22.59 -18.22 14.70
C TYR A 266 -21.14 -18.15 15.19
N ASN A 267 -20.19 -18.35 14.27
CA ASN A 267 -18.73 -18.34 14.48
C ASN A 267 -18.15 -19.54 15.26
N THR A 268 -18.98 -20.44 15.80
CA THR A 268 -18.49 -21.65 16.50
C THR A 268 -17.75 -22.60 15.55
N GLY A 269 -18.25 -22.77 14.33
CA GLY A 269 -17.59 -23.58 13.30
C GLY A 269 -16.34 -22.92 12.74
N ALA A 270 -16.31 -21.60 12.60
CA ALA A 270 -15.13 -20.85 12.19
C ALA A 270 -14.00 -20.96 13.22
N ALA A 271 -14.32 -20.80 14.51
CA ALA A 271 -13.36 -21.00 15.60
C ALA A 271 -12.83 -22.45 15.64
N PHE A 272 -13.73 -23.44 15.48
CA PHE A 272 -13.33 -24.85 15.38
C PHE A 272 -12.38 -25.09 14.20
N PHE A 273 -12.69 -24.53 13.02
CA PHE A 273 -11.85 -24.67 11.83
C PHE A 273 -10.44 -24.13 12.08
N LEU A 274 -10.31 -22.95 12.66
CA LEU A 274 -9.01 -22.34 12.95
C LEU A 274 -8.20 -23.20 13.92
N LEU A 275 -8.83 -23.65 15.02
CA LEU A 275 -8.18 -24.51 16.01
C LEU A 275 -7.76 -25.85 15.42
N ALA A 276 -8.63 -26.48 14.61
CA ALA A 276 -8.35 -27.73 13.93
C ALA A 276 -7.19 -27.59 12.92
N LEU A 277 -7.17 -26.49 12.16
CA LEU A 277 -6.09 -26.18 11.23
C LEU A 277 -4.75 -26.03 11.97
N LEU A 278 -4.72 -25.26 13.06
CA LEU A 278 -3.52 -25.11 13.89
C LEU A 278 -3.08 -26.46 14.48
N ALA A 279 -4.01 -27.26 15.00
CA ALA A 279 -3.70 -28.59 15.52
C ALA A 279 -3.11 -29.51 14.43
N LEU A 280 -3.67 -29.47 13.22
CA LEU A 280 -3.15 -30.22 12.07
C LEU A 280 -1.73 -29.76 11.69
N CYS A 281 -1.48 -28.46 11.69
CA CYS A 281 -0.15 -27.88 11.47
C CYS A 281 0.85 -28.37 12.53
N PHE A 282 0.49 -28.30 13.81
CA PHE A 282 1.35 -28.78 14.90
C PHE A 282 1.61 -30.29 14.80
N TRP A 283 0.60 -31.09 14.49
CA TRP A 283 0.80 -32.51 14.26
C TRP A 283 1.74 -32.80 13.09
N GLY A 284 1.56 -32.11 11.98
CA GLY A 284 2.45 -32.23 10.81
C GLY A 284 3.88 -31.81 11.11
N LEU A 285 4.08 -30.72 11.85
CA LEU A 285 5.39 -30.24 12.31
C LEU A 285 6.08 -31.28 13.18
N PHE A 286 5.37 -31.85 14.16
CA PHE A 286 5.92 -32.90 15.02
C PHE A 286 6.30 -34.14 14.22
N ARG A 287 5.42 -34.58 13.28
CA ARG A 287 5.67 -35.75 12.43
C ARG A 287 6.88 -35.56 11.50
N THR A 288 6.99 -34.41 10.83
CA THR A 288 8.08 -34.11 9.92
C THR A 288 9.40 -33.92 10.66
N LEU A 289 9.37 -33.36 11.87
CA LEU A 289 10.54 -33.26 12.75
C LEU A 289 11.03 -34.63 13.17
N LYS A 290 10.14 -35.55 13.64
CA LYS A 290 10.47 -36.92 14.04
C LYS A 290 11.03 -37.74 12.87
N GLN A 291 10.62 -37.45 11.63
CA GLN A 291 11.12 -38.12 10.42
C GLN A 291 12.38 -37.48 9.84
N ASN A 292 12.96 -36.45 10.47
CA ASN A 292 14.12 -35.68 9.99
C ASN A 292 13.91 -35.09 8.57
N ARG A 293 12.66 -34.77 8.17
CA ARG A 293 12.34 -34.18 6.87
C ARG A 293 12.47 -32.66 6.92
N VAL A 294 13.69 -32.15 6.97
CA VAL A 294 14.00 -30.72 7.19
C VAL A 294 13.26 -29.82 6.21
N PHE A 295 13.25 -30.12 4.90
CA PHE A 295 12.57 -29.31 3.91
C PHE A 295 11.07 -29.20 4.19
N TRP A 296 10.38 -30.33 4.37
CA TRP A 296 8.94 -30.35 4.64
C TRP A 296 8.59 -29.74 5.99
N ASN A 297 9.44 -29.90 6.98
CA ASN A 297 9.27 -29.26 8.29
C ASN A 297 9.35 -27.73 8.17
N THR A 298 10.37 -27.21 7.46
CA THR A 298 10.52 -25.76 7.23
C THR A 298 9.35 -25.21 6.39
N ALA A 299 8.94 -25.90 5.33
CA ALA A 299 7.82 -25.49 4.50
C ALA A 299 6.49 -25.42 5.29
N LEU A 300 6.24 -26.46 6.10
CA LEU A 300 5.04 -26.48 6.96
C LEU A 300 5.11 -25.43 8.06
N LEU A 301 6.29 -25.18 8.63
CA LEU A 301 6.49 -24.12 9.61
C LEU A 301 6.22 -22.74 8.99
N CYS A 302 6.67 -22.49 7.76
CA CYS A 302 6.36 -21.26 7.03
C CYS A 302 4.84 -21.12 6.79
N ALA A 303 4.18 -22.19 6.33
CA ALA A 303 2.73 -22.17 6.14
C ALA A 303 1.98 -21.89 7.47
N THR A 304 2.42 -22.53 8.56
CA THR A 304 1.87 -22.29 9.90
C THR A 304 2.04 -20.80 10.31
N MET A 305 3.21 -20.22 10.07
CA MET A 305 3.49 -18.82 10.41
C MET A 305 2.65 -17.85 9.60
N VAL A 306 2.39 -18.16 8.32
CA VAL A 306 1.44 -17.36 7.49
C VAL A 306 0.03 -17.43 8.10
N VAL A 307 -0.45 -18.62 8.47
CA VAL A 307 -1.78 -18.78 9.09
C VAL A 307 -1.86 -18.04 10.43
N VAL A 308 -0.83 -18.13 11.27
CA VAL A 308 -0.75 -17.41 12.55
C VAL A 308 -0.78 -15.89 12.31
N GLY A 309 -0.01 -15.37 11.34
CA GLY A 309 -0.04 -13.94 11.01
C GLY A 309 -1.41 -13.50 10.48
N PHE A 310 -2.00 -14.28 9.57
CA PHE A 310 -3.30 -13.98 8.99
C PHE A 310 -4.46 -14.09 9.99
N SER A 311 -4.31 -14.90 11.05
CA SER A 311 -5.37 -15.08 12.08
C SER A 311 -5.70 -13.79 12.83
N VAL A 312 -4.91 -12.73 12.70
CA VAL A 312 -5.22 -11.40 13.25
C VAL A 312 -6.59 -10.86 12.79
N PHE A 313 -7.08 -11.29 11.61
CA PHE A 313 -8.43 -10.95 11.13
C PHE A 313 -9.57 -11.49 12.02
N SER A 314 -9.29 -12.40 12.94
CA SER A 314 -10.27 -12.82 13.94
C SER A 314 -10.72 -11.66 14.84
N ILE A 315 -9.91 -10.62 14.98
CA ILE A 315 -10.23 -9.42 15.76
C ILE A 315 -11.43 -8.70 15.15
N GLU A 316 -11.54 -8.65 13.81
CA GLU A 316 -12.65 -7.98 13.13
C GLU A 316 -13.99 -8.64 13.50
N ILE A 317 -14.08 -9.99 13.50
CA ILE A 317 -15.28 -10.70 13.94
C ILE A 317 -15.59 -10.39 15.42
N ILE A 318 -14.59 -10.47 16.29
CA ILE A 318 -14.77 -10.26 17.74
C ILE A 318 -15.26 -8.83 18.00
N ARG A 319 -14.68 -7.83 17.35
CA ARG A 319 -15.05 -6.44 17.56
C ARG A 319 -16.38 -6.08 16.93
N SER A 320 -16.65 -6.59 15.73
CA SER A 320 -17.94 -6.41 15.07
C SER A 320 -19.10 -7.02 15.88
N SER A 321 -18.87 -8.16 16.52
CA SER A 321 -19.91 -8.85 17.33
C SER A 321 -20.39 -8.03 18.54
N VAL A 322 -19.58 -7.08 19.05
CA VAL A 322 -19.98 -6.18 20.15
C VAL A 322 -20.62 -4.87 19.66
N LYS A 323 -20.84 -4.73 18.37
CA LYS A 323 -21.49 -3.56 17.73
C LYS A 323 -20.83 -2.25 18.12
N THR A 324 -19.55 -2.11 17.79
CA THR A 324 -18.79 -0.87 18.00
C THR A 324 -19.43 0.32 17.27
N PRO A 325 -19.25 1.56 17.73
CA PRO A 325 -19.74 2.76 17.04
C PRO A 325 -19.35 2.83 15.58
N THR A 326 -18.07 2.60 15.25
CA THR A 326 -17.61 2.36 13.88
C THR A 326 -17.57 0.85 13.64
N ASN A 327 -18.39 0.35 12.74
CA ASN A 327 -18.50 -1.09 12.44
C ASN A 327 -18.83 -1.29 10.96
N GLU A 328 -17.86 -0.96 10.12
CA GLU A 328 -18.07 -0.98 8.68
C GLU A 328 -18.24 -2.40 8.14
N TYR A 329 -19.22 -2.59 7.27
CA TYR A 329 -19.60 -3.89 6.70
C TYR A 329 -19.96 -4.97 7.69
N GLN A 330 -19.94 -4.67 8.97
CA GLN A 330 -20.36 -5.55 10.05
C GLN A 330 -19.90 -7.02 9.87
N PRO A 331 -18.57 -7.30 9.85
CA PRO A 331 -18.05 -8.66 9.69
C PRO A 331 -18.22 -9.50 10.96
N ASP A 332 -19.42 -9.54 11.53
CA ASP A 332 -19.76 -10.21 12.80
C ASP A 332 -19.91 -11.74 12.67
N ASN A 333 -19.90 -12.24 11.44
CA ASN A 333 -19.95 -13.67 11.17
C ASN A 333 -19.01 -14.07 10.02
N ALA A 334 -18.77 -15.37 9.89
CA ALA A 334 -17.77 -15.89 8.96
C ALA A 334 -18.05 -15.54 7.48
N PHE A 335 -19.33 -15.47 7.03
CA PHE A 335 -19.65 -15.10 5.65
C PHE A 335 -19.52 -13.62 5.38
N THR A 336 -19.91 -12.75 6.31
CA THR A 336 -19.68 -11.31 6.17
C THR A 336 -18.20 -10.96 6.23
N LEU A 337 -17.40 -11.68 7.05
CA LEU A 337 -15.95 -11.54 7.03
C LEU A 337 -15.34 -11.89 5.65
N VAL A 338 -15.85 -12.95 4.99
CA VAL A 338 -15.39 -13.28 3.61
C VAL A 338 -15.63 -12.13 2.66
N ARG A 339 -16.84 -11.55 2.67
CA ARG A 339 -17.20 -10.41 1.82
C ARG A 339 -16.34 -9.18 2.13
N TYR A 340 -16.12 -8.91 3.42
CA TYR A 340 -15.26 -7.84 3.92
C TYR A 340 -13.81 -7.95 3.41
N ILE A 341 -13.17 -9.09 3.61
CA ILE A 341 -11.78 -9.33 3.16
C ILE A 341 -11.68 -9.34 1.63
N SER A 342 -12.71 -9.86 0.94
CA SER A 342 -12.75 -9.90 -0.53
C SER A 342 -13.05 -8.54 -1.18
N ARG A 343 -13.37 -7.50 -0.40
CA ARG A 343 -13.67 -6.14 -0.89
C ARG A 343 -14.82 -6.13 -1.90
N GLU A 344 -15.84 -6.97 -1.70
CA GLU A 344 -16.94 -7.14 -2.66
C GLU A 344 -17.64 -5.83 -3.01
N GLN A 345 -17.74 -4.88 -2.07
CA GLN A 345 -18.33 -3.55 -2.26
C GLN A 345 -17.67 -2.70 -3.36
N TYR A 346 -16.39 -2.90 -3.61
CA TYR A 346 -15.66 -2.09 -4.60
C TYR A 346 -15.73 -2.68 -6.01
N GLY A 347 -16.45 -3.79 -6.18
CA GLY A 347 -16.55 -4.51 -7.44
C GLY A 347 -15.21 -5.13 -7.87
N SER A 348 -15.17 -5.64 -9.08
CA SER A 348 -13.97 -6.23 -9.68
C SER A 348 -13.58 -5.49 -10.96
N GLN A 349 -12.29 -5.21 -11.11
CA GLN A 349 -11.75 -4.65 -12.34
C GLN A 349 -11.17 -5.75 -13.24
N PRO A 350 -11.34 -5.66 -14.55
CA PRO A 350 -10.78 -6.64 -15.47
C PRO A 350 -9.25 -6.50 -15.52
N LEU A 351 -8.53 -7.62 -15.38
CA LEU A 351 -7.06 -7.60 -15.34
C LEU A 351 -6.42 -8.00 -16.68
N LEU A 352 -6.64 -9.25 -17.09
CA LEU A 352 -6.06 -9.80 -18.32
C LEU A 352 -7.08 -9.99 -19.45
N TYR A 353 -8.35 -10.21 -19.11
CA TYR A 353 -9.45 -10.39 -20.03
C TYR A 353 -10.72 -9.85 -19.40
N GLY A 354 -11.60 -9.22 -20.16
CA GLY A 354 -12.87 -8.71 -19.69
C GLY A 354 -13.44 -7.59 -20.56
N PRO A 355 -14.47 -6.88 -20.05
CA PRO A 355 -15.23 -5.91 -20.82
C PRO A 355 -14.45 -4.63 -21.10
N TYR A 356 -14.82 -3.96 -22.21
CA TYR A 356 -14.54 -2.54 -22.39
C TYR A 356 -15.67 -1.70 -21.76
N PHE A 357 -15.50 -0.38 -21.70
CA PHE A 357 -16.38 0.55 -20.94
C PHE A 357 -17.87 0.55 -21.36
N ASP A 358 -18.22 0.10 -22.57
CA ASP A 358 -19.59 0.02 -23.07
C ASP A 358 -19.94 -1.39 -23.57
N ALA A 359 -19.38 -2.41 -22.93
CA ALA A 359 -19.65 -3.80 -23.28
C ALA A 359 -21.09 -4.19 -22.90
N PRO A 360 -21.88 -4.77 -23.82
CA PRO A 360 -23.22 -5.27 -23.52
C PRO A 360 -23.19 -6.34 -22.44
N TYR A 361 -24.18 -6.32 -21.53
CA TYR A 361 -24.27 -7.26 -20.44
C TYR A 361 -25.72 -7.64 -20.09
N ASP A 362 -25.86 -8.82 -19.52
CA ASP A 362 -27.07 -9.25 -18.83
C ASP A 362 -26.91 -9.08 -17.32
N LEU A 363 -28.00 -8.80 -16.62
CA LEU A 363 -27.99 -8.68 -15.17
C LEU A 363 -28.31 -10.03 -14.52
N LYS A 364 -27.46 -10.49 -13.60
CA LYS A 364 -27.68 -11.69 -12.80
C LYS A 364 -27.49 -11.38 -11.33
N SER A 365 -28.35 -11.95 -10.47
CA SER A 365 -28.23 -11.84 -9.02
C SER A 365 -27.68 -13.17 -8.46
N PRO A 366 -26.40 -13.26 -8.12
CA PRO A 366 -25.83 -14.44 -7.50
C PRO A 366 -26.40 -14.60 -6.09
N LYS A 367 -26.56 -15.86 -5.64
CA LYS A 367 -27.05 -16.14 -4.26
C LYS A 367 -25.88 -16.19 -3.28
N TYR A 368 -26.06 -15.57 -2.13
CA TYR A 368 -25.11 -15.64 -1.01
C TYR A 368 -25.78 -16.13 0.28
N TRP A 369 -24.97 -16.46 1.29
CA TRP A 369 -25.43 -16.87 2.59
C TRP A 369 -25.51 -15.68 3.55
N ALA A 370 -26.72 -15.39 4.07
CA ALA A 370 -26.95 -14.33 5.06
C ALA A 370 -27.41 -14.92 6.41
N PRO A 371 -27.04 -14.33 7.55
CA PRO A 371 -27.51 -14.72 8.86
C PRO A 371 -28.95 -14.19 9.06
N ILE A 372 -29.92 -15.09 9.16
CA ILE A 372 -31.33 -14.76 9.34
C ILE A 372 -31.94 -15.73 10.36
N ASP A 373 -32.54 -15.19 11.43
CA ASP A 373 -33.23 -15.95 12.47
C ASP A 373 -32.37 -17.09 13.09
N GLY A 374 -31.11 -16.82 13.38
CA GLY A 374 -30.20 -17.77 13.99
C GLY A 374 -29.67 -18.86 13.06
N LYS A 375 -29.92 -18.77 11.75
CA LYS A 375 -29.41 -19.69 10.71
C LYS A 375 -28.90 -18.96 9.50
N TYR A 376 -27.99 -19.58 8.76
CA TYR A 376 -27.62 -19.10 7.43
C TYR A 376 -28.67 -19.50 6.39
N LYS A 377 -29.23 -18.53 5.69
CA LYS A 377 -30.16 -18.73 4.57
C LYS A 377 -29.59 -18.20 3.27
N LYS A 378 -29.91 -18.84 2.14
CA LYS A 378 -29.53 -18.31 0.82
C LYS A 378 -30.50 -17.18 0.44
N VAL A 379 -29.95 -16.02 0.14
CA VAL A 379 -30.67 -14.85 -0.35
C VAL A 379 -30.10 -14.41 -1.68
N ASP A 380 -30.82 -13.62 -2.44
CA ASP A 380 -30.31 -13.01 -3.66
C ASP A 380 -29.26 -11.94 -3.30
N GLY A 381 -28.15 -11.92 -4.02
CA GLY A 381 -27.07 -10.95 -3.86
C GLY A 381 -27.27 -9.75 -4.77
N PRO A 382 -26.32 -8.79 -4.72
CA PRO A 382 -26.36 -7.66 -5.61
C PRO A 382 -26.31 -8.12 -7.07
N VAL A 383 -26.89 -7.31 -7.92
CA VAL A 383 -26.96 -7.58 -9.35
C VAL A 383 -25.59 -7.39 -9.96
N ASP A 384 -25.02 -8.46 -10.51
CA ASP A 384 -23.75 -8.45 -11.22
C ASP A 384 -23.97 -8.42 -12.74
N ALA A 385 -23.15 -7.66 -13.46
CA ALA A 385 -23.13 -7.65 -14.92
C ALA A 385 -22.39 -8.89 -15.46
N VAL A 386 -23.05 -9.65 -16.29
CA VAL A 386 -22.45 -10.74 -17.08
C VAL A 386 -22.30 -10.30 -18.52
N TYR A 387 -21.10 -9.98 -18.90
CA TYR A 387 -20.80 -9.38 -20.19
C TYR A 387 -20.88 -10.37 -21.35
N ASP A 388 -21.35 -9.88 -22.51
CA ASP A 388 -21.29 -10.63 -23.74
C ASP A 388 -19.83 -10.73 -24.24
N SER A 389 -19.46 -11.90 -24.74
CA SER A 389 -18.11 -12.16 -25.26
C SER A 389 -17.69 -11.23 -26.41
N SER A 390 -18.65 -10.69 -27.16
CA SER A 390 -18.38 -9.69 -28.22
C SER A 390 -17.84 -8.38 -27.64
N GLY A 391 -18.25 -8.03 -26.42
CA GLY A 391 -17.81 -6.86 -25.66
C GLY A 391 -16.52 -7.07 -24.88
N GLU A 392 -16.05 -8.30 -24.74
CA GLU A 392 -14.82 -8.60 -23.99
C GLU A 392 -13.56 -8.52 -24.86
N MET A 393 -12.43 -8.17 -24.25
CA MET A 393 -11.14 -8.06 -24.94
C MET A 393 -9.97 -8.50 -24.03
N PHE A 394 -8.83 -8.81 -24.69
CA PHE A 394 -7.59 -9.07 -23.97
C PHE A 394 -7.00 -7.76 -23.43
N PHE A 395 -6.57 -7.78 -22.18
CA PHE A 395 -5.91 -6.68 -21.47
C PHE A 395 -6.70 -5.36 -21.52
N PRO A 396 -7.98 -5.33 -21.10
CA PRO A 396 -8.81 -4.13 -21.19
C PRO A 396 -8.33 -3.06 -20.19
N ARG A 397 -8.03 -1.87 -20.71
CA ARG A 397 -7.59 -0.71 -19.90
C ARG A 397 -8.66 0.38 -19.83
N MET A 398 -9.44 0.53 -20.90
CA MET A 398 -10.60 1.41 -21.00
C MET A 398 -11.87 0.62 -20.68
N TRP A 399 -12.19 0.46 -19.38
CA TRP A 399 -13.24 -0.49 -18.94
C TRP A 399 -14.32 0.14 -18.06
N ASN A 400 -14.02 1.20 -17.31
CA ASN A 400 -14.92 1.80 -16.33
C ASN A 400 -15.78 2.88 -16.98
N ASN A 401 -17.09 2.88 -16.72
CA ASN A 401 -18.06 3.83 -17.24
C ASN A 401 -18.95 4.46 -16.15
N VAL A 402 -18.54 4.38 -14.88
CA VAL A 402 -19.29 4.93 -13.74
C VAL A 402 -19.46 6.43 -13.85
N ASP A 403 -18.51 7.13 -14.47
CA ASP A 403 -18.56 8.56 -14.74
C ASP A 403 -18.55 8.80 -16.27
N PRO A 404 -19.51 9.56 -16.82
CA PRO A 404 -19.54 9.89 -18.26
C PRO A 404 -18.24 10.51 -18.77
N ARG A 405 -17.54 11.29 -17.94
CA ARG A 405 -16.23 11.89 -18.28
C ARG A 405 -15.16 10.84 -18.63
N TYR A 406 -15.28 9.61 -18.10
CA TYR A 406 -14.36 8.52 -18.45
C TYR A 406 -14.56 8.10 -19.90
N VAL A 407 -15.80 8.00 -20.35
CA VAL A 407 -16.14 7.62 -21.72
C VAL A 407 -15.58 8.65 -22.71
N ASP A 408 -15.83 9.95 -22.49
CA ASP A 408 -15.29 11.02 -23.32
C ASP A 408 -13.77 10.99 -23.39
N PHE A 409 -13.12 10.71 -22.26
CA PHE A 409 -11.66 10.60 -22.18
C PHE A 409 -11.13 9.39 -22.98
N TYR A 410 -11.80 8.24 -22.89
CA TYR A 410 -11.42 7.05 -23.67
C TYR A 410 -11.62 7.26 -25.16
N GLU A 411 -12.70 7.92 -25.57
CA GLU A 411 -12.95 8.24 -26.98
C GLU A 411 -11.86 9.12 -27.61
N SER A 412 -11.27 10.01 -26.83
CA SER A 412 -10.13 10.83 -27.27
C SER A 412 -8.91 9.95 -27.68
N TYR A 413 -8.70 8.82 -27.02
CA TYR A 413 -7.66 7.85 -27.36
C TYR A 413 -8.04 6.96 -28.56
N MET A 414 -9.33 6.78 -28.81
CA MET A 414 -9.82 5.94 -29.90
C MET A 414 -9.75 6.63 -31.26
N GLU A 415 -9.79 7.97 -31.33
CA GLU A 415 -9.78 8.76 -32.57
C GLU A 415 -10.87 8.29 -33.57
N GLY A 416 -12.04 7.91 -33.06
CA GLY A 416 -13.14 7.37 -33.86
C GLY A 416 -12.92 5.93 -34.39
N LYS A 417 -11.76 5.31 -34.12
CA LYS A 417 -11.42 3.95 -34.50
C LYS A 417 -12.01 2.95 -33.51
N GLY A 418 -12.38 1.78 -33.98
CA GLY A 418 -12.93 0.71 -33.13
C GLY A 418 -13.90 -0.17 -33.90
N LYS A 419 -14.34 -1.25 -33.28
CA LYS A 419 -15.30 -2.19 -33.84
C LYS A 419 -16.68 -1.97 -33.25
N ALA A 420 -17.71 -1.80 -34.07
CA ALA A 420 -19.10 -1.77 -33.59
C ALA A 420 -19.46 -3.12 -32.95
N VAL A 421 -20.14 -3.06 -31.80
CA VAL A 421 -20.64 -4.23 -31.06
C VAL A 421 -22.16 -4.11 -30.99
N PRO A 422 -22.92 -5.16 -31.34
CA PRO A 422 -24.38 -5.13 -31.25
C PRO A 422 -24.83 -4.85 -29.80
N GLY A 423 -25.73 -3.89 -29.61
CA GLY A 423 -26.25 -3.54 -28.29
C GLY A 423 -25.40 -2.52 -27.50
N ALA A 424 -24.29 -2.05 -28.07
CA ALA A 424 -23.46 -0.98 -27.50
C ALA A 424 -23.65 0.32 -28.28
N GLU A 425 -23.57 1.46 -27.61
CA GLU A 425 -23.59 2.79 -28.23
C GLU A 425 -22.20 3.18 -28.78
N HIS A 426 -21.15 2.82 -28.02
CA HIS A 426 -19.78 3.16 -28.32
C HIS A 426 -19.02 1.97 -28.93
N LYS A 427 -18.08 2.28 -29.81
CA LYS A 427 -17.24 1.25 -30.44
C LYS A 427 -16.29 0.59 -29.42
N LYS A 428 -16.09 -0.71 -29.56
CA LYS A 428 -15.06 -1.43 -28.82
C LYS A 428 -13.67 -0.94 -29.23
N PRO A 429 -12.81 -0.53 -28.28
CA PRO A 429 -11.47 -0.05 -28.58
C PRO A 429 -10.64 -1.05 -29.40
N THR A 430 -9.80 -0.54 -30.28
CA THR A 430 -8.73 -1.35 -30.85
C THR A 430 -7.69 -1.69 -29.80
N PHE A 431 -6.97 -2.80 -29.96
CA PHE A 431 -5.86 -3.14 -29.07
C PHE A 431 -4.80 -2.01 -29.02
N GLY A 432 -4.52 -1.37 -30.17
CA GLY A 432 -3.58 -0.24 -30.25
C GLY A 432 -4.03 1.00 -29.45
N ALA A 433 -5.31 1.38 -29.55
CA ALA A 433 -5.86 2.49 -28.74
C ALA A 433 -5.81 2.17 -27.24
N ASN A 434 -6.18 0.94 -26.88
CA ASN A 434 -6.12 0.47 -25.50
C ASN A 434 -4.68 0.47 -24.95
N MET A 435 -3.68 0.06 -25.75
CA MET A 435 -2.27 0.13 -25.35
C MET A 435 -1.76 1.58 -25.28
N ARG A 436 -2.21 2.48 -26.16
CA ARG A 436 -1.88 3.89 -26.07
C ARG A 436 -2.37 4.50 -24.77
N PHE A 437 -3.62 4.23 -24.36
CA PHE A 437 -4.13 4.64 -23.04
C PHE A 437 -3.29 4.08 -21.90
N PHE A 438 -2.88 2.80 -21.97
CA PHE A 438 -2.00 2.20 -20.96
C PHE A 438 -0.66 2.94 -20.82
N PHE A 439 0.02 3.19 -21.94
CA PHE A 439 1.34 3.83 -21.90
C PHE A 439 1.27 5.32 -21.57
N ASP A 440 0.33 6.06 -22.18
CA ASP A 440 0.28 7.51 -22.02
C ASP A 440 -0.36 7.90 -20.67
N PHE A 441 -1.51 7.28 -20.34
CA PHE A 441 -2.22 7.63 -19.12
C PHE A 441 -1.77 6.77 -17.92
N GLN A 442 -1.96 5.45 -17.97
CA GLN A 442 -1.74 4.64 -16.77
C GLN A 442 -0.26 4.56 -16.38
N LEU A 443 0.65 4.38 -17.35
CA LEU A 443 2.09 4.36 -17.08
C LEU A 443 2.69 5.76 -17.06
N GLY A 444 2.33 6.64 -18.00
CA GLY A 444 2.88 7.98 -18.12
C GLY A 444 2.40 8.93 -17.03
N TRP A 445 1.08 9.10 -16.91
CA TRP A 445 0.49 10.04 -15.96
C TRP A 445 0.38 9.46 -14.54
N MET A 446 -0.10 8.22 -14.40
CA MET A 446 -0.40 7.63 -13.09
C MET A 446 0.80 6.92 -12.42
N TYR A 447 1.94 6.79 -13.08
CA TYR A 447 3.14 6.22 -12.48
C TYR A 447 4.40 7.06 -12.74
N TRP A 448 4.75 7.31 -14.02
CA TRP A 448 6.00 8.00 -14.36
C TRP A 448 6.03 9.43 -13.82
N ARG A 449 4.92 10.14 -13.84
CA ARG A 449 4.78 11.48 -13.24
C ARG A 449 5.13 11.45 -11.75
N TYR A 450 4.62 10.49 -10.99
CA TYR A 450 4.93 10.32 -9.57
C TYR A 450 6.38 9.93 -9.32
N PHE A 451 6.96 9.06 -10.17
CA PHE A 451 8.37 8.74 -10.11
C PHE A 451 9.25 10.00 -10.27
N MET A 452 8.87 10.86 -11.22
CA MET A 452 9.58 12.11 -11.46
C MET A 452 9.40 13.13 -10.31
N TRP A 453 8.23 13.16 -9.64
CA TRP A 453 8.07 13.97 -8.43
C TRP A 453 9.11 13.64 -7.37
N ASN A 454 9.36 12.36 -7.14
CA ASN A 454 10.28 11.91 -6.11
C ASN A 454 11.77 12.14 -6.46
N PHE A 455 12.14 12.22 -7.77
CA PHE A 455 13.56 12.19 -8.16
C PHE A 455 13.99 13.32 -9.11
N VAL A 456 13.07 14.15 -9.53
CA VAL A 456 13.36 15.31 -10.42
C VAL A 456 12.80 16.60 -9.84
N GLY A 457 11.57 16.56 -9.32
CA GLY A 457 10.86 17.66 -8.69
C GLY A 457 9.40 17.75 -9.09
N ARG A 458 8.64 18.60 -8.42
CA ARG A 458 7.18 18.74 -8.53
C ARG A 458 6.80 20.17 -8.91
N GLN A 459 5.85 20.35 -9.81
CA GLN A 459 5.36 21.65 -10.27
C GLN A 459 4.52 22.35 -9.19
N ASN A 460 3.60 21.64 -8.56
CA ASN A 460 2.76 22.09 -7.46
C ASN A 460 2.00 20.91 -6.83
N GLU A 461 1.36 21.13 -5.69
CA GLU A 461 0.56 20.13 -4.97
C GLU A 461 -0.91 20.08 -5.41
N ILE A 462 -1.32 20.88 -6.40
CA ILE A 462 -2.68 20.90 -6.89
C ILE A 462 -2.96 19.60 -7.64
N HIS A 463 -4.07 18.96 -7.28
CA HIS A 463 -4.45 17.67 -7.85
C HIS A 463 -4.61 17.72 -9.38
N GLY A 464 -3.90 16.84 -10.08
CA GLY A 464 -3.96 16.67 -11.53
C GLY A 464 -4.78 15.44 -11.92
N PRO A 465 -6.11 15.51 -12.05
CA PRO A 465 -6.98 14.35 -12.29
C PRO A 465 -6.78 13.71 -13.67
N SER A 466 -6.22 14.45 -14.61
CA SER A 466 -5.90 14.02 -15.98
C SER A 466 -4.69 14.80 -16.51
N PRO A 467 -4.05 14.36 -17.59
CA PRO A 467 -2.93 15.08 -18.20
C PRO A 467 -3.30 16.52 -18.54
N ASN A 468 -2.51 17.45 -18.05
CA ASN A 468 -2.68 18.89 -18.23
C ASN A 468 -1.31 19.59 -18.09
N LEU A 469 -1.23 20.92 -18.29
CA LEU A 469 0.03 21.68 -18.22
C LEU A 469 0.21 22.46 -16.91
N PHE A 470 -0.81 22.53 -16.05
CA PHE A 470 -0.86 23.49 -14.94
C PHE A 470 -0.86 22.84 -13.55
N TYR A 471 -1.35 21.61 -13.42
CA TYR A 471 -1.61 20.99 -12.12
C TYR A 471 -0.89 19.67 -11.97
N GLY A 472 -0.13 19.56 -10.89
CA GLY A 472 0.45 18.31 -10.44
C GLY A 472 1.42 17.66 -11.42
N ASN A 473 2.09 18.41 -12.30
CA ASN A 473 3.16 17.86 -13.14
C ASN A 473 4.44 17.66 -12.35
N TRP A 474 5.44 17.03 -12.96
CA TRP A 474 6.81 17.13 -12.49
C TRP A 474 7.50 18.36 -13.11
N GLU A 475 8.40 18.98 -12.38
CA GLU A 475 9.19 20.14 -12.82
C GLU A 475 10.61 20.00 -12.29
N SER A 476 11.59 20.19 -13.18
CA SER A 476 12.98 19.86 -12.85
C SER A 476 13.77 21.00 -12.21
N GLY A 477 13.36 22.25 -12.44
CA GLY A 477 14.12 23.47 -12.17
C GLY A 477 15.14 23.82 -13.27
N VAL A 478 15.27 22.98 -14.31
CA VAL A 478 16.08 23.28 -15.49
C VAL A 478 15.19 23.96 -16.54
N LYS A 479 15.20 25.31 -16.55
CA LYS A 479 14.25 26.13 -17.31
C LYS A 479 14.06 25.68 -18.76
N ILE A 480 15.12 25.35 -19.49
CA ILE A 480 15.04 24.95 -20.91
C ILE A 480 14.16 23.66 -21.05
N ILE A 481 14.33 22.69 -20.15
CA ILE A 481 13.58 21.43 -20.21
C ILE A 481 12.12 21.66 -19.81
N ASP A 482 11.91 22.45 -18.76
CA ASP A 482 10.60 22.73 -18.21
C ASP A 482 9.77 23.60 -19.19
N ASP A 483 10.36 24.62 -19.80
CA ASP A 483 9.69 25.45 -20.82
C ASP A 483 9.28 24.66 -22.08
N ILE A 484 10.11 23.71 -22.53
CA ILE A 484 9.76 22.85 -23.68
C ILE A 484 8.56 21.97 -23.35
N ARG A 485 8.47 21.50 -22.10
CA ARG A 485 7.45 20.51 -21.69
C ARG A 485 6.16 21.15 -21.16
N LEU A 486 6.27 22.22 -20.39
CA LEU A 486 5.14 22.86 -19.71
C LEU A 486 4.79 24.23 -20.32
N GLY A 487 5.63 24.75 -21.22
CA GLY A 487 5.55 26.15 -21.64
C GLY A 487 6.17 27.08 -20.61
N ASP A 488 6.22 28.37 -20.94
CA ASP A 488 6.79 29.38 -20.04
C ASP A 488 5.89 29.58 -18.80
N GLN A 489 6.39 29.12 -17.64
CA GLN A 489 5.69 29.22 -16.35
C GLN A 489 5.85 30.58 -15.66
N SER A 490 6.57 31.55 -16.24
CA SER A 490 6.78 32.87 -15.64
C SER A 490 5.50 33.70 -15.54
N PHE A 491 4.47 33.38 -16.32
CA PHE A 491 3.17 34.01 -16.31
C PHE A 491 2.12 33.23 -15.48
N ALA A 492 2.55 32.19 -14.75
CA ALA A 492 1.62 31.44 -13.92
C ALA A 492 1.08 32.31 -12.77
N PRO A 493 -0.21 32.18 -12.42
CA PRO A 493 -0.79 32.87 -11.26
C PRO A 493 -0.03 32.56 -9.97
N ASP A 494 -0.08 33.49 -9.00
CA ASP A 494 0.64 33.35 -7.72
C ASP A 494 0.36 32.04 -6.99
N ILE A 495 -0.86 31.54 -7.05
CA ILE A 495 -1.25 30.25 -6.45
C ILE A 495 -0.48 29.05 -7.02
N LEU A 496 0.01 29.15 -8.25
CA LEU A 496 0.84 28.13 -8.91
C LEU A 496 2.33 28.41 -8.75
N SER A 497 2.73 29.67 -8.94
CA SER A 497 4.16 30.07 -8.93
C SER A 497 4.77 30.04 -7.52
N HIS A 498 3.97 30.34 -6.48
CA HIS A 498 4.36 30.34 -5.07
C HIS A 498 3.75 29.16 -4.28
N ASN A 499 3.35 28.09 -4.98
CA ASN A 499 2.86 26.88 -4.33
C ASN A 499 3.97 26.18 -3.53
N LYS A 500 3.69 25.78 -2.28
CA LYS A 500 4.68 25.11 -1.43
C LYS A 500 5.20 23.81 -2.00
N GLY A 501 4.35 23.04 -2.69
CA GLY A 501 4.73 21.80 -3.37
C GLY A 501 5.50 22.02 -4.67
N LYS A 502 6.03 23.22 -4.93
CA LYS A 502 6.92 23.50 -6.07
C LYS A 502 8.36 23.19 -5.70
N ASN A 503 8.81 22.01 -6.03
CA ASN A 503 10.09 21.44 -5.60
C ASN A 503 10.98 21.12 -6.81
N HIS A 504 12.28 21.47 -6.74
CA HIS A 504 13.24 21.31 -7.85
C HIS A 504 14.49 20.56 -7.39
N TYR A 505 14.77 19.40 -8.01
CA TYR A 505 15.97 18.59 -7.68
C TYR A 505 16.98 18.53 -8.82
N TYR A 506 16.75 19.25 -9.92
CA TYR A 506 17.68 19.41 -11.04
C TYR A 506 18.18 18.09 -11.63
N PHE A 507 17.33 17.05 -11.66
CA PHE A 507 17.64 15.66 -12.03
C PHE A 507 18.73 14.98 -11.17
N LEU A 508 19.25 15.61 -10.13
CA LEU A 508 20.40 15.07 -9.39
C LEU A 508 20.14 13.70 -8.75
N PRO A 509 18.98 13.45 -8.07
CA PRO A 509 18.68 12.12 -7.56
C PRO A 509 18.52 11.08 -8.67
N LEU A 510 17.86 11.45 -9.78
CA LEU A 510 17.65 10.58 -10.93
C LEU A 510 18.99 10.18 -11.57
N LEU A 511 19.87 11.14 -11.84
CA LEU A 511 21.17 10.90 -12.45
C LEU A 511 22.07 10.03 -11.56
N LEU A 512 22.09 10.29 -10.26
CA LEU A 512 22.84 9.48 -9.31
C LEU A 512 22.30 8.04 -9.23
N GLY A 513 20.97 7.88 -9.29
CA GLY A 513 20.31 6.57 -9.36
C GLY A 513 20.62 5.79 -10.63
N LEU A 514 20.58 6.46 -11.78
CA LEU A 514 20.99 5.86 -13.07
C LEU A 514 22.46 5.46 -13.06
N LEU A 515 23.32 6.29 -12.50
CA LEU A 515 24.74 5.98 -12.32
C LEU A 515 24.92 4.68 -11.52
N GLY A 516 24.21 4.55 -10.40
CA GLY A 516 24.23 3.34 -9.56
C GLY A 516 23.65 2.12 -10.26
N LEU A 517 22.58 2.28 -11.01
CA LEU A 517 21.96 1.22 -11.82
C LEU A 517 22.95 0.65 -12.84
N PHE A 518 23.57 1.50 -13.67
CA PHE A 518 24.54 1.05 -14.69
C PHE A 518 25.79 0.45 -14.06
N PHE A 519 26.26 1.01 -12.96
CA PHE A 519 27.42 0.47 -12.24
C PHE A 519 27.12 -0.92 -11.63
N GLN A 520 25.93 -1.09 -11.05
CA GLN A 520 25.51 -2.39 -10.53
C GLN A 520 25.27 -3.40 -11.66
N PHE A 521 24.66 -2.97 -12.76
CA PHE A 521 24.43 -3.83 -13.92
C PHE A 521 25.74 -4.39 -14.50
N ASP A 522 26.79 -3.57 -14.55
CA ASP A 522 28.11 -3.99 -15.03
C ASP A 522 28.76 -5.02 -14.08
N ARG A 523 28.73 -4.77 -12.77
CA ARG A 523 29.52 -5.50 -11.76
C ARG A 523 28.77 -6.60 -11.02
N ASP A 524 27.45 -6.46 -10.80
CA ASP A 524 26.60 -7.42 -10.07
C ASP A 524 25.24 -7.55 -10.74
N LYS A 525 25.20 -8.21 -11.88
CA LYS A 525 23.95 -8.43 -12.66
C LYS A 525 22.85 -9.11 -11.84
N ARG A 526 23.22 -10.03 -10.93
CA ARG A 526 22.25 -10.72 -10.07
C ARG A 526 21.62 -9.77 -9.05
N GLY A 527 22.45 -8.99 -8.36
CA GLY A 527 21.96 -7.96 -7.44
C GLY A 527 21.12 -6.89 -8.16
N CYS A 528 21.57 -6.45 -9.35
CA CYS A 528 20.82 -5.51 -10.18
C CYS A 528 19.43 -6.06 -10.55
N TRP A 529 19.34 -7.33 -10.92
CA TRP A 529 18.07 -7.99 -11.22
C TRP A 529 17.13 -8.06 -10.02
N LEU A 530 17.67 -8.31 -8.80
CA LEU A 530 16.86 -8.33 -7.58
C LEU A 530 16.25 -6.94 -7.27
N VAL A 531 17.05 -5.88 -7.39
CA VAL A 531 16.57 -4.51 -7.21
C VAL A 531 15.56 -4.14 -8.30
N PHE A 532 15.83 -4.53 -9.56
CA PHE A 532 14.91 -4.31 -10.68
C PHE A 532 13.58 -5.05 -10.49
N LEU A 533 13.58 -6.29 -10.02
CA LEU A 533 12.35 -7.03 -9.72
C LEU A 533 11.54 -6.32 -8.62
N THR A 534 12.20 -5.84 -7.57
CA THR A 534 11.52 -5.08 -6.53
C THR A 534 10.91 -3.81 -7.13
N PHE A 535 11.68 -3.06 -7.91
CA PHE A 535 11.23 -1.85 -8.60
C PHE A 535 10.02 -2.12 -9.51
N PHE A 536 10.10 -3.15 -10.36
CA PHE A 536 9.07 -3.50 -11.33
C PHE A 536 7.78 -3.98 -10.65
N MET A 537 7.91 -4.89 -9.69
CA MET A 537 6.76 -5.51 -9.03
C MET A 537 5.99 -4.54 -8.15
N THR A 538 6.69 -3.63 -7.45
CA THR A 538 6.06 -2.63 -6.59
C THR A 538 5.76 -1.30 -7.31
N GLY A 539 5.97 -1.23 -8.62
CA GLY A 539 5.67 -0.10 -9.51
C GLY A 539 4.78 -0.52 -10.67
N ILE A 540 5.40 -0.92 -11.78
CA ILE A 540 4.70 -1.20 -13.05
C ILE A 540 3.67 -2.34 -12.90
N ALA A 541 3.97 -3.39 -12.14
CA ALA A 541 3.01 -4.45 -11.89
C ALA A 541 1.79 -3.97 -11.11
N ILE A 542 1.94 -2.98 -10.20
CA ILE A 542 0.82 -2.34 -9.50
C ILE A 542 -0.03 -1.52 -10.48
N VAL A 543 0.57 -0.78 -11.42
CA VAL A 543 -0.17 -0.06 -12.47
C VAL A 543 -1.08 -1.03 -13.24
N ILE A 544 -0.54 -2.18 -13.63
CA ILE A 544 -1.30 -3.22 -14.33
C ILE A 544 -2.43 -3.77 -13.44
N TYR A 545 -2.14 -4.05 -12.18
CA TYR A 545 -3.10 -4.62 -11.22
C TYR A 545 -4.22 -3.64 -10.88
N LEU A 546 -3.91 -2.38 -10.60
CA LEU A 546 -4.91 -1.38 -10.21
C LEU A 546 -5.83 -0.98 -11.35
N ASN A 547 -5.38 -1.08 -12.61
CA ASN A 547 -6.15 -0.73 -13.80
C ASN A 547 -6.98 0.57 -13.64
N GLN A 548 -6.32 1.62 -13.14
CA GLN A 548 -6.99 2.85 -12.72
C GLN A 548 -7.67 3.57 -13.88
N PRO A 549 -8.96 3.95 -13.73
CA PRO A 549 -9.65 4.84 -14.64
C PRO A 549 -9.13 6.29 -14.49
N PRO A 550 -9.43 7.20 -15.43
CA PRO A 550 -9.10 8.62 -15.31
C PRO A 550 -9.86 9.31 -14.17
N PHE A 551 -9.53 10.57 -13.89
CA PHE A 551 -10.21 11.43 -12.92
C PHE A 551 -10.31 10.82 -11.50
N GLN A 552 -9.19 10.24 -11.01
CA GLN A 552 -9.12 9.79 -9.62
C GLN A 552 -9.38 10.94 -8.66
N VAL A 553 -10.02 10.65 -7.53
CA VAL A 553 -10.40 11.68 -6.53
C VAL A 553 -9.21 12.27 -5.76
N ARG A 554 -8.09 11.54 -5.71
CA ARG A 554 -6.81 12.00 -5.12
C ARG A 554 -5.63 11.42 -5.88
N GLU A 555 -4.44 11.97 -5.65
CA GLU A 555 -3.19 11.40 -6.15
C GLU A 555 -2.95 10.00 -5.56
N ARG A 556 -2.35 9.10 -6.34
CA ARG A 556 -2.17 7.69 -6.01
C ARG A 556 -0.70 7.25 -5.93
N ASP A 557 0.20 8.20 -5.74
CA ASP A 557 1.65 8.01 -5.68
C ASP A 557 2.10 7.05 -4.58
N TYR A 558 1.41 7.07 -3.43
CA TYR A 558 1.65 6.17 -2.30
C TYR A 558 1.58 4.67 -2.65
N ALA A 559 0.80 4.31 -3.67
CA ALA A 559 0.70 2.92 -4.13
C ALA A 559 2.05 2.41 -4.69
N TYR A 560 2.92 3.30 -5.13
CA TYR A 560 4.20 2.97 -5.77
C TYR A 560 5.41 3.21 -4.87
N ALA A 561 5.23 3.50 -3.60
CA ALA A 561 6.30 3.78 -2.63
C ALA A 561 7.39 2.69 -2.60
N GLY A 562 7.02 1.41 -2.76
CA GLY A 562 7.97 0.30 -2.87
C GLY A 562 8.91 0.38 -4.08
N SER A 563 8.42 0.90 -5.21
CA SER A 563 9.25 1.14 -6.41
C SER A 563 10.25 2.27 -6.17
N PHE A 564 9.82 3.34 -5.50
CA PHE A 564 10.68 4.46 -5.13
C PHE A 564 11.75 4.01 -4.10
N TYR A 565 11.37 3.19 -3.12
CA TYR A 565 12.32 2.50 -2.24
C TYR A 565 13.39 1.74 -3.01
N ALA A 566 13.00 0.94 -4.01
CA ALA A 566 13.95 0.18 -4.80
C ALA A 566 14.90 1.08 -5.62
N PHE A 567 14.39 2.17 -6.19
CA PHE A 567 15.21 3.12 -6.95
C PHE A 567 16.26 3.81 -6.08
N THR A 568 15.93 4.13 -4.82
CA THR A 568 16.89 4.76 -3.90
C THR A 568 18.05 3.85 -3.49
N ILE A 569 17.91 2.52 -3.64
CA ILE A 569 19.06 1.61 -3.56
C ILE A 569 20.10 2.00 -4.61
N TRP A 570 19.68 2.24 -5.87
CA TRP A 570 20.60 2.66 -6.92
C TRP A 570 21.16 4.06 -6.68
N ILE A 571 20.37 4.99 -6.10
CA ILE A 571 20.90 6.31 -5.69
C ILE A 571 22.09 6.12 -4.74
N GLY A 572 21.92 5.28 -3.73
CA GLY A 572 23.02 4.93 -2.81
C GLY A 572 24.22 4.29 -3.52
N LEU A 573 23.98 3.34 -4.44
CA LEU A 573 25.04 2.68 -5.20
C LEU A 573 25.75 3.62 -6.17
N GLY A 574 25.15 4.74 -6.54
CA GLY A 574 25.81 5.82 -7.30
C GLY A 574 27.05 6.38 -6.57
N VAL A 575 27.03 6.44 -5.24
CA VAL A 575 28.20 6.84 -4.43
C VAL A 575 29.33 5.82 -4.56
N ALA A 576 29.00 4.52 -4.54
CA ALA A 576 29.99 3.46 -4.76
C ALA A 576 30.60 3.53 -6.18
N ALA A 577 29.80 3.91 -7.18
CA ALA A 577 30.24 4.16 -8.55
C ALA A 577 31.22 5.34 -8.62
N LEU A 578 30.84 6.49 -8.06
CA LEU A 578 31.70 7.67 -7.99
C LEU A 578 33.03 7.37 -7.31
N TYR A 579 32.97 6.73 -6.13
CA TYR A 579 34.18 6.32 -5.42
C TYR A 579 35.09 5.43 -6.27
N SER A 580 34.53 4.39 -6.90
CA SER A 580 35.30 3.43 -7.69
C SER A 580 35.96 4.12 -8.89
N TRP A 581 35.19 4.89 -9.68
CA TRP A 581 35.72 5.54 -10.87
C TRP A 581 36.75 6.63 -10.57
N ILE A 582 36.54 7.46 -9.56
CA ILE A 582 37.51 8.47 -9.15
C ILE A 582 38.77 7.78 -8.60
N SER A 583 38.63 6.73 -7.78
CA SER A 583 39.77 5.98 -7.25
C SER A 583 40.61 5.34 -8.35
N ASP A 584 39.97 4.78 -9.38
CA ASP A 584 40.66 4.19 -10.54
C ASP A 584 41.40 5.28 -11.34
N ALA A 585 40.75 6.45 -11.56
CA ALA A 585 41.36 7.58 -12.28
C ALA A 585 42.61 8.13 -11.58
N VAL A 586 42.60 8.20 -10.24
CA VAL A 586 43.76 8.66 -9.45
C VAL A 586 44.69 7.51 -9.07
N LYS A 587 44.49 6.30 -9.62
CA LYS A 587 45.29 5.08 -9.35
C LYS A 587 45.40 4.76 -7.86
N GLY A 588 44.29 4.90 -7.13
CA GLY A 588 44.18 4.62 -5.69
C GLY A 588 44.88 5.66 -4.79
N ARG A 589 45.43 6.73 -5.34
CA ARG A 589 46.04 7.82 -4.55
C ARG A 589 44.94 8.60 -3.81
N HIS A 590 45.24 9.06 -2.58
CA HIS A 590 44.31 9.86 -1.78
C HIS A 590 42.95 9.18 -1.52
N ALA A 591 42.93 7.86 -1.36
CA ALA A 591 41.67 7.08 -1.27
C ALA A 591 40.65 7.61 -0.25
N CYS A 592 41.10 8.12 0.92
CA CYS A 592 40.21 8.70 1.91
C CYS A 592 39.59 10.04 1.43
N ALA A 593 40.34 10.86 0.73
CA ALA A 593 39.81 12.11 0.14
C ALA A 593 38.83 11.78 -0.99
N VAL A 594 39.10 10.78 -1.82
CA VAL A 594 38.19 10.31 -2.87
C VAL A 594 36.89 9.80 -2.25
N ALA A 595 36.95 9.01 -1.17
CA ALA A 595 35.75 8.53 -0.47
C ALA A 595 34.96 9.72 0.11
N ALA A 596 35.60 10.67 0.74
CA ALA A 596 34.95 11.88 1.25
C ALA A 596 34.25 12.69 0.15
N VAL A 597 34.93 12.93 -0.96
CA VAL A 597 34.36 13.65 -2.14
C VAL A 597 33.15 12.90 -2.69
N ALA A 598 33.25 11.58 -2.89
CA ALA A 598 32.12 10.78 -3.39
C ALA A 598 30.90 10.80 -2.46
N VAL A 599 31.13 10.71 -1.14
CA VAL A 599 30.04 10.75 -0.14
C VAL A 599 29.43 12.15 -0.06
N ILE A 600 30.25 13.22 -0.03
CA ILE A 600 29.75 14.60 0.01
C ILE A 600 28.94 14.91 -1.25
N ALA A 601 29.46 14.57 -2.44
CA ALA A 601 28.73 14.74 -3.70
C ALA A 601 27.42 13.95 -3.70
N GLY A 602 27.43 12.72 -3.17
CA GLY A 602 26.23 11.90 -3.03
C GLY A 602 25.21 12.43 -2.03
N LEU A 603 25.62 13.19 -1.00
CA LEU A 603 24.71 13.82 -0.03
C LEU A 603 24.02 15.08 -0.57
N VAL A 604 24.51 15.68 -1.66
CA VAL A 604 23.89 16.88 -2.25
C VAL A 604 22.44 16.63 -2.67
N PRO A 605 22.09 15.58 -3.43
CA PRO A 605 20.71 15.33 -3.80
C PRO A 605 19.76 15.21 -2.59
N PRO A 606 19.98 14.34 -1.58
CA PRO A 606 19.06 14.26 -0.44
C PRO A 606 19.03 15.54 0.40
N ALA A 607 20.11 16.34 0.43
CA ALA A 607 20.10 17.64 1.11
C ALA A 607 19.21 18.66 0.40
N ILE A 608 19.21 18.68 -0.94
CA ILE A 608 18.31 19.51 -1.74
C ILE A 608 16.86 19.04 -1.52
N MET A 609 16.61 17.73 -1.61
CA MET A 609 15.27 17.17 -1.36
C MET A 609 14.74 17.52 0.04
N ALA A 610 15.58 17.44 1.07
CA ALA A 610 15.22 17.84 2.43
C ALA A 610 14.85 19.31 2.52
N LYS A 611 15.58 20.19 1.84
CA LYS A 611 15.32 21.63 1.85
C LYS A 611 14.03 21.97 1.09
N GLU A 612 13.89 21.44 -0.11
CA GLU A 612 12.76 21.77 -1.00
C GLU A 612 11.43 21.20 -0.48
N ASN A 613 11.44 19.99 0.12
CA ASN A 613 10.23 19.34 0.60
C ASN A 613 9.85 19.70 2.05
N TRP A 614 10.59 20.53 2.75
CA TRP A 614 10.31 20.79 4.17
C TRP A 614 9.00 21.53 4.38
N ASP A 615 8.74 22.59 3.60
CA ASP A 615 7.64 23.52 3.82
C ASP A 615 6.26 22.97 3.39
N ASP A 616 6.21 22.00 2.46
CA ASP A 616 4.99 21.32 2.07
C ASP A 616 4.71 20.04 2.88
N HIS A 617 5.74 19.44 3.49
CA HIS A 617 5.61 18.26 4.35
C HIS A 617 5.55 18.56 5.85
N ASP A 618 5.85 19.80 6.26
CA ASP A 618 5.66 20.22 7.66
C ASP A 618 4.17 20.46 7.97
N ARG A 619 3.57 19.48 8.64
CA ARG A 619 2.17 19.50 9.06
C ARG A 619 2.00 19.80 10.56
N SER A 620 3.06 20.20 11.25
CA SER A 620 3.07 20.43 12.71
C SER A 620 2.07 21.50 13.18
N HIS A 621 1.54 22.30 12.25
CA HIS A 621 0.55 23.35 12.51
C HIS A 621 -0.80 23.12 11.83
N ARG A 622 -1.07 21.90 11.29
CA ARG A 622 -2.33 21.58 10.64
C ARG A 622 -3.34 21.01 11.64
N SER A 623 -4.56 21.57 11.64
CA SER A 623 -5.70 21.09 12.45
C SER A 623 -7.03 21.19 11.69
N THR A 624 -6.98 21.53 10.39
CA THR A 624 -8.14 21.94 9.59
C THR A 624 -9.25 20.88 9.60
N ALA A 625 -8.94 19.61 9.45
CA ALA A 625 -9.94 18.54 9.37
C ALA A 625 -10.74 18.40 10.68
N VAL A 626 -10.05 18.42 11.82
CA VAL A 626 -10.68 18.28 13.14
C VAL A 626 -11.42 19.54 13.54
N GLU A 627 -10.90 20.74 13.23
CA GLU A 627 -11.60 22.00 13.49
C GLU A 627 -12.88 22.12 12.65
N MET A 628 -12.85 21.71 11.39
CA MET A 628 -14.04 21.61 10.55
C MET A 628 -15.05 20.64 11.17
N ALA A 629 -14.63 19.48 11.62
CA ALA A 629 -15.50 18.49 12.25
C ALA A 629 -16.15 19.04 13.52
N ARG A 630 -15.39 19.68 14.40
CA ARG A 630 -15.90 20.32 15.61
C ARG A 630 -16.92 21.42 15.29
N ASN A 631 -16.67 22.23 14.25
CA ASN A 631 -17.59 23.28 13.82
C ASN A 631 -18.91 22.70 13.29
N TYR A 632 -18.85 21.63 12.47
CA TYR A 632 -20.04 20.98 11.98
C TYR A 632 -20.87 20.37 13.11
N LEU A 633 -20.25 19.59 13.99
CA LEU A 633 -20.94 18.97 15.12
C LEU A 633 -21.58 20.00 16.06
N ASN A 634 -20.86 21.08 16.37
CA ASN A 634 -21.38 22.15 17.26
C ASN A 634 -22.46 23.02 16.62
N SER A 635 -22.62 23.01 15.31
CA SER A 635 -23.69 23.73 14.60
C SER A 635 -25.03 23.00 14.63
N VAL A 636 -25.05 21.72 15.06
CA VAL A 636 -26.26 20.88 15.11
C VAL A 636 -26.95 21.02 16.47
N GLY A 637 -28.28 21.07 16.51
CA GLY A 637 -29.06 21.06 17.75
C GLY A 637 -28.89 19.77 18.55
N PRO A 638 -29.29 19.75 19.86
CA PRO A 638 -29.20 18.55 20.67
C PRO A 638 -29.97 17.37 20.05
N GLN A 639 -29.36 16.16 20.08
CA GLN A 639 -29.90 14.94 19.45
C GLN A 639 -30.26 15.10 17.97
N GLY A 640 -29.58 16.05 17.28
CA GLY A 640 -29.82 16.30 15.86
C GLY A 640 -29.18 15.26 14.94
N ILE A 641 -29.53 15.34 13.66
CA ILE A 641 -28.99 14.49 12.60
C ILE A 641 -28.13 15.36 11.69
N LEU A 642 -26.89 14.97 11.50
CA LEU A 642 -25.95 15.58 10.55
C LEU A 642 -25.79 14.66 9.34
N VAL A 643 -26.23 15.12 8.18
CA VAL A 643 -26.12 14.38 6.92
C VAL A 643 -24.82 14.77 6.22
N THR A 644 -24.05 13.78 5.87
CA THR A 644 -22.74 13.91 5.19
C THR A 644 -22.73 13.13 3.87
N HIS A 645 -21.72 13.36 3.04
CA HIS A 645 -21.55 12.67 1.76
C HIS A 645 -20.07 12.39 1.47
N GLY A 646 -19.64 11.15 1.63
CA GLY A 646 -18.25 10.72 1.39
C GLY A 646 -17.34 10.77 2.62
N ASP A 647 -16.10 10.36 2.43
CA ASP A 647 -15.15 10.04 3.49
C ASP A 647 -14.64 11.29 4.21
N ASN A 648 -14.22 12.32 3.45
CA ASN A 648 -13.67 13.56 4.01
C ASN A 648 -14.69 14.40 4.79
N ASP A 649 -15.98 14.23 4.52
CA ASP A 649 -17.05 14.84 5.32
C ASP A 649 -17.34 14.07 6.60
N THR A 650 -17.06 12.76 6.62
CA THR A 650 -17.53 11.82 7.65
C THR A 650 -16.42 11.39 8.62
N PHE A 651 -15.26 10.98 8.14
CA PHE A 651 -14.20 10.41 8.98
C PHE A 651 -13.62 11.39 10.01
N PRO A 652 -13.45 12.70 9.71
CA PRO A 652 -13.08 13.65 10.76
C PRO A 652 -14.16 13.81 11.84
N LEU A 653 -15.45 13.68 11.47
CA LEU A 653 -16.56 13.72 12.44
C LEU A 653 -16.56 12.49 13.33
N TRP A 654 -16.38 11.30 12.77
CA TRP A 654 -16.23 10.07 13.57
C TRP A 654 -15.04 10.18 14.52
N TYR A 655 -13.90 10.66 14.04
CA TYR A 655 -12.76 10.92 14.94
C TYR A 655 -13.12 11.86 16.08
N ALA A 656 -13.75 12.98 15.79
CA ALA A 656 -14.13 13.98 16.79
C ALA A 656 -15.12 13.41 17.83
N GLN A 657 -16.08 12.57 17.40
CA GLN A 657 -17.02 11.89 18.32
C GLN A 657 -16.36 10.76 19.09
N GLU A 658 -15.67 9.84 18.40
CA GLU A 658 -15.20 8.60 19.00
C GLU A 658 -13.91 8.78 19.84
N VAL A 659 -13.08 9.75 19.50
CA VAL A 659 -11.82 9.99 20.19
C VAL A 659 -11.92 11.20 21.13
N GLU A 660 -12.38 12.35 20.63
CA GLU A 660 -12.41 13.59 21.40
C GLU A 660 -13.70 13.76 22.22
N ASN A 661 -14.71 12.89 22.04
CA ASN A 661 -16.02 12.95 22.68
C ASN A 661 -16.80 14.25 22.39
N VAL A 662 -16.63 14.81 21.19
CA VAL A 662 -17.33 16.02 20.76
C VAL A 662 -18.72 15.67 20.26
N ARG A 663 -19.77 16.21 20.94
CA ARG A 663 -21.18 16.07 20.51
C ARG A 663 -21.55 14.62 20.14
N THR A 664 -21.30 13.70 21.01
CA THR A 664 -21.66 12.26 20.90
C THR A 664 -23.18 12.02 20.87
N ASP A 665 -23.96 13.08 21.13
CA ASP A 665 -25.42 13.10 21.01
C ASP A 665 -25.92 13.31 19.56
N VAL A 666 -25.08 13.78 18.63
CA VAL A 666 -25.43 14.03 17.23
C VAL A 666 -25.28 12.73 16.41
N ARG A 667 -26.31 12.40 15.63
CA ARG A 667 -26.28 11.26 14.71
C ARG A 667 -25.72 11.67 13.38
N ILE A 668 -24.58 11.06 12.98
CA ILE A 668 -24.00 11.24 11.65
C ILE A 668 -24.61 10.22 10.69
N VAL A 669 -25.08 10.66 9.54
CA VAL A 669 -25.67 9.83 8.48
C VAL A 669 -24.92 10.09 7.18
N ASN A 670 -24.13 9.14 6.73
CA ASN A 670 -23.41 9.25 5.46
C ASN A 670 -24.28 8.72 4.31
N THR A 671 -24.63 9.59 3.37
CA THR A 671 -25.51 9.25 2.25
C THR A 671 -24.87 8.27 1.27
N SER A 672 -23.54 8.26 1.14
CA SER A 672 -22.83 7.28 0.30
C SER A 672 -22.90 5.87 0.89
N LEU A 673 -23.01 5.74 2.22
CA LEU A 673 -23.09 4.48 2.93
C LEU A 673 -24.53 4.01 3.15
N LEU A 674 -25.55 4.89 3.00
CA LEU A 674 -26.97 4.52 3.14
C LEU A 674 -27.46 3.50 2.09
N GLY A 675 -26.71 3.29 1.01
CA GLY A 675 -26.96 2.17 0.09
C GLY A 675 -26.53 0.78 0.65
N THR A 676 -25.99 0.71 1.87
CA THR A 676 -25.51 -0.53 2.46
C THR A 676 -26.37 -0.97 3.66
N ASP A 677 -26.60 -2.29 3.77
CA ASP A 677 -27.40 -2.88 4.83
C ASP A 677 -26.83 -2.59 6.23
N TRP A 678 -25.53 -2.68 6.40
CA TRP A 678 -24.85 -2.48 7.69
C TRP A 678 -25.01 -1.04 8.21
N HIS A 679 -24.95 -0.02 7.33
CA HIS A 679 -25.10 1.36 7.76
C HIS A 679 -26.55 1.70 8.13
N ILE A 680 -27.54 1.15 7.41
CA ILE A 680 -28.95 1.25 7.78
C ILE A 680 -29.21 0.59 9.13
N ASP A 681 -28.65 -0.62 9.38
CA ASP A 681 -28.73 -1.28 10.67
C ASP A 681 -28.12 -0.43 11.79
N GLN A 682 -26.99 0.20 11.54
CA GLN A 682 -26.32 1.09 12.48
C GLN A 682 -27.21 2.28 12.87
N MET A 683 -28.04 2.79 11.96
CA MET A 683 -28.99 3.85 12.27
C MET A 683 -30.13 3.41 13.20
N LYS A 684 -30.41 2.13 13.32
CA LYS A 684 -31.52 1.56 14.12
C LYS A 684 -31.20 1.30 15.58
N TYR A 685 -29.96 1.44 16.01
CA TYR A 685 -29.60 1.29 17.42
C TYR A 685 -28.88 2.55 17.94
N ALA A 686 -28.86 2.68 19.27
CA ALA A 686 -28.18 3.80 19.90
C ALA A 686 -26.65 3.69 19.70
N VAL A 687 -26.01 4.81 19.38
CA VAL A 687 -24.56 4.89 19.29
C VAL A 687 -24.13 6.07 20.20
N ASN A 688 -23.25 5.81 21.13
CA ASN A 688 -22.87 6.77 22.15
C ASN A 688 -24.13 7.35 22.85
N GLU A 689 -24.29 8.67 22.86
CA GLU A 689 -25.46 9.35 23.46
C GLU A 689 -26.58 9.62 22.45
N SER A 690 -26.38 9.30 21.16
CA SER A 690 -27.39 9.53 20.11
C SER A 690 -28.42 8.41 20.08
N LYS A 691 -29.69 8.79 19.96
CA LYS A 691 -30.83 7.85 19.90
C LYS A 691 -30.91 7.13 18.55
N PRO A 692 -31.52 5.93 18.50
CA PRO A 692 -31.85 5.26 17.26
C PRO A 692 -32.73 6.13 16.37
N LEU A 693 -32.51 6.09 15.05
CA LEU A 693 -33.46 6.70 14.11
C LEU A 693 -34.74 5.84 14.05
N PRO A 694 -35.93 6.43 13.96
CA PRO A 694 -37.22 5.71 13.96
C PRO A 694 -37.50 5.04 12.60
N LEU A 695 -36.57 4.23 12.11
CA LEU A 695 -36.70 3.50 10.85
C LEU A 695 -37.55 2.24 11.05
N THR A 696 -38.65 2.14 10.32
CA THR A 696 -39.61 1.02 10.43
C THR A 696 -39.38 -0.10 9.41
N ILE A 697 -38.51 0.12 8.42
CA ILE A 697 -38.20 -0.85 7.37
C ILE A 697 -37.55 -2.09 7.99
N PRO A 698 -38.11 -3.32 7.82
CA PRO A 698 -37.52 -4.53 8.32
C PRO A 698 -36.21 -4.87 7.61
N ALA A 699 -35.25 -5.49 8.31
CA ALA A 699 -33.92 -5.81 7.78
C ALA A 699 -33.97 -6.62 6.47
N THR A 700 -34.95 -7.50 6.32
CA THR A 700 -35.14 -8.31 5.11
C THR A 700 -35.44 -7.51 3.84
N GLN A 701 -35.81 -6.24 3.95
CA GLN A 701 -36.09 -5.37 2.80
C GLN A 701 -34.90 -4.56 2.32
N TYR A 702 -33.83 -4.48 3.11
CA TYR A 702 -32.59 -3.76 2.72
C TYR A 702 -31.33 -4.61 2.88
N LEU A 703 -31.48 -5.94 2.99
CA LEU A 703 -30.32 -6.82 2.88
C LEU A 703 -29.55 -6.55 1.60
N TYR A 704 -28.23 -6.69 1.70
CA TYR A 704 -27.33 -6.55 0.57
C TYR A 704 -27.86 -7.28 -0.68
N GLY A 705 -28.02 -6.54 -1.79
CA GLY A 705 -28.60 -7.06 -3.02
C GLY A 705 -30.12 -6.98 -3.14
N THR A 706 -30.85 -6.39 -2.17
CA THR A 706 -32.31 -6.26 -2.29
C THR A 706 -32.72 -4.87 -2.80
N ASN A 707 -32.97 -3.91 -1.93
CA ASN A 707 -33.45 -2.56 -2.33
C ASN A 707 -32.32 -1.51 -2.28
N GLU A 708 -31.15 -1.81 -2.78
CA GLU A 708 -30.00 -0.91 -2.76
C GLU A 708 -30.10 0.24 -3.79
N MET A 709 -30.89 0.05 -4.83
CA MET A 709 -31.06 1.06 -5.90
C MET A 709 -32.53 1.33 -6.16
N VAL A 710 -32.84 2.62 -6.31
CA VAL A 710 -34.15 3.10 -6.81
C VAL A 710 -33.95 3.48 -8.27
N TYR A 711 -34.58 2.76 -9.18
CA TYR A 711 -34.61 3.09 -10.58
C TYR A 711 -35.64 4.20 -10.82
N LEU A 712 -35.19 5.41 -11.11
CA LEU A 712 -36.05 6.47 -11.60
C LEU A 712 -36.33 6.20 -13.07
N VAL A 713 -37.50 5.68 -13.37
CA VAL A 713 -37.95 5.50 -14.76
C VAL A 713 -38.76 6.71 -15.15
N ASP A 714 -38.26 7.47 -16.10
CA ASP A 714 -39.00 8.57 -16.71
C ASP A 714 -40.16 7.99 -17.54
N ARG A 715 -41.34 7.94 -16.93
CA ARG A 715 -42.55 7.39 -17.57
C ARG A 715 -43.39 8.45 -18.29
N TYR A 716 -43.04 9.72 -18.15
CA TYR A 716 -43.84 10.82 -18.65
C TYR A 716 -42.94 11.88 -19.29
N ASP A 717 -43.24 12.18 -20.54
CA ASP A 717 -42.58 13.26 -21.31
C ASP A 717 -42.91 14.70 -20.83
N LYS A 718 -43.79 14.83 -19.87
CA LYS A 718 -44.22 16.13 -19.31
C LYS A 718 -44.39 16.05 -17.80
N PRO A 719 -44.12 17.15 -17.06
CA PRO A 719 -44.42 17.22 -15.64
C PRO A 719 -45.90 16.92 -15.36
N LEU A 720 -46.16 16.02 -14.41
CA LEU A 720 -47.51 15.78 -13.92
C LEU A 720 -47.92 16.93 -12.99
N PRO A 721 -49.18 17.44 -13.06
CA PRO A 721 -49.65 18.36 -12.04
C PRO A 721 -49.68 17.66 -10.68
N LEU A 722 -49.23 18.34 -9.65
CA LEU A 722 -49.27 17.89 -8.26
C LEU A 722 -50.72 17.77 -7.80
#